data_196c3074bf1b0572b65238b44c52ec75
#
_entry.id   196c3074bf1b0572b65238b44c52ec75
#
_cell.length_a   1.000
_cell.length_b   1.000
_cell.length_c   1.000
_cell.angle_alpha   90.00
_cell.angle_beta   90.00
_cell.angle_gamma   90.00
#
_symmetry.space_group_name_H-M   'P 1'
#
loop_
_entity.id
_entity.type
_entity.pdbx_description
1 polymer ?
#
loop_
_entity_poly.entity_id
_entity_poly.type
_entity_poly.pdbx_seq_one_letter_code
_entity_poly.pdbx_strand_id
1 'polypeptide(L)'
;MKQFLRRSAALFLSAALLVTTAAASYALGDELHQTVTPLADGVTLTKQLFWSNSQSNLRTENYLTYSPGTDYSPAVSFGSSILAKGTVSSLAKGLETGGQRVLGGINGDYFDMATGNPLGLVVTDGILRSSSSFFSAVGFLPDGSAMMGAPELSVMAKFSGYCLKVADVNKVRTSTGGYYLLSEDFGPTTANTQPGIDVVLSPIRENLGTEVTAENGQTVIQSDVLKIGSRVSCTVESVSQSTGSIPIPPGQFVLTINQQAGPWLQEVLGALQPGDSMEFEITSPDARWNQVENAIGAYNRLLTDGVVTQGLDTSAADRTAIGVRPDGSVIFYTIDGRQAGYSIGATLTQVASRLLELGCVNAVAVDGGGSTTLGATTPDSGSFTGINKPSGGSQRAVTNALFLVSNLSPTGTPTRLHVTPKDRVLLGGATTTAAASFVDSNWYPTQGSENISWSAQYGSFDAAGVYTAPVSGVVDTLTATTPSGLSGSATVTVIAAPNSIAIANKKTGMDITSLSLSAKESVELSARAIWKLIPLKTETSSFTWSLSDPKLGTITDQGVFTAGTQSASGTIKVAAGNFAVTIPVAVSSDSRFDLLDNFEGNGSLTAGPGSSLQPETAADYVRFGSQSLRWTYTPTGGSSAISGNLTLPDRANYLSLWVYGDNSGSTLDAACLDASGTSHTLTFGTLNFSGWKQLWATLPADASVLTRLSLSGSAGGVVWLDQLTTSNQNQSDTTPPQVSLTVSGTAVTATARDNTGVPFMASQLRLLLDGVSMPFTLNAGGDGLTATLSGLSQGTHRITVIATDASGNIGRASQTLTGQSAAAPFKDMTSHWAASYTSYLSGRGIVSGVTEKDGSYFYPDRSITRGDFALMTARWMGLDLASYSGVSLPFADTASIPQWSQNAVRAMYDLGIMKGASSGGKLYGNATAPITRAEAMTILGRIQEKGYPEASLTSFTDVADLPAWAKPYVASLVGQGVVGGYEGHLRPGDSVSRAEVSKMLLTIW
;
A
#
# COMPACT_ATOMS: atom_id res chain seq x y z
N MET A 1 2.94 59.03 -55.59
CA MET A 1 3.01 58.35 -56.89
C MET A 1 4.26 57.49 -56.85
N LYS A 2 4.15 56.19 -56.74
CA LYS A 2 5.19 55.17 -56.88
C LYS A 2 6.59 55.49 -56.35
N GLN A 3 7.05 54.67 -55.36
CA GLN A 3 8.37 54.66 -54.72
C GLN A 3 8.45 55.39 -53.43
N PHE A 4 7.66 54.99 -52.46
CA PHE A 4 8.05 55.03 -51.00
C PHE A 4 7.45 53.87 -50.22
N LEU A 5 7.59 52.75 -50.78
CA LEU A 5 7.29 51.48 -50.15
C LEU A 5 8.50 50.59 -50.34
N ARG A 6 9.45 50.58 -49.42
CA ARG A 6 10.48 49.59 -49.22
C ARG A 6 11.65 50.19 -48.45
N ARG A 7 11.56 50.30 -47.18
CA ARG A 7 12.66 50.21 -46.19
C ARG A 7 12.16 50.69 -44.83
N SER A 8 11.27 49.90 -44.22
CA SER A 8 11.18 49.86 -42.78
C SER A 8 11.57 48.47 -42.42
N ALA A 9 12.87 48.30 -42.28
CA ALA A 9 13.44 47.10 -41.72
C ALA A 9 12.94 46.94 -40.31
N ALA A 10 12.41 45.80 -40.04
CA ALA A 10 11.94 45.33 -38.78
C ALA A 10 13.03 45.46 -37.70
N LEU A 11 12.82 46.39 -36.77
CA LEU A 11 13.29 46.24 -35.43
C LEU A 11 12.36 45.21 -34.76
N PHE A 12 12.72 43.96 -34.82
CA PHE A 12 12.15 42.99 -33.91
C PHE A 12 12.68 43.29 -32.53
N LEU A 13 11.94 44.06 -31.77
CA LEU A 13 11.98 44.03 -30.32
C LEU A 13 11.57 42.60 -29.97
N SER A 14 12.54 41.76 -29.60
CA SER A 14 12.32 40.53 -28.91
C SER A 14 11.87 40.84 -27.48
N ALA A 15 10.60 41.23 -27.31
CA ALA A 15 9.90 41.07 -26.08
C ALA A 15 9.82 39.54 -25.91
N ALA A 16 10.72 38.99 -25.09
CA ALA A 16 10.54 37.68 -24.51
C ALA A 16 9.24 37.74 -23.71
N LEU A 17 8.12 37.42 -24.35
CA LEU A 17 6.94 37.02 -23.65
C LEU A 17 7.33 35.75 -22.88
N LEU A 18 7.67 35.90 -21.59
CA LEU A 18 7.53 34.82 -20.64
C LEU A 18 6.03 34.50 -20.61
N VAL A 19 5.59 33.65 -21.52
CA VAL A 19 4.38 32.89 -21.36
C VAL A 19 4.73 31.89 -20.24
N THR A 20 4.51 32.30 -19.03
CA THR A 20 4.24 31.30 -17.98
C THR A 20 2.96 30.62 -18.42
N THR A 21 3.10 29.55 -19.19
CA THR A 21 2.03 28.57 -19.32
C THR A 21 1.75 28.14 -17.87
N ALA A 22 0.67 28.66 -17.30
CA ALA A 22 0.11 28.04 -16.12
C ALA A 22 0.02 26.55 -16.48
N ALA A 23 0.76 25.70 -15.79
CA ALA A 23 0.68 24.27 -16.00
C ALA A 23 -0.78 23.90 -15.88
N ALA A 24 -1.34 23.28 -16.89
CA ALA A 24 -2.73 22.86 -16.86
C ALA A 24 -2.88 21.95 -15.66
N SER A 25 -3.70 22.36 -14.68
CA SER A 25 -3.96 21.56 -13.50
C SER A 25 -4.97 20.50 -13.92
N TYR A 26 -4.50 19.28 -14.14
CA TYR A 26 -5.35 18.14 -14.42
C TYR A 26 -6.04 17.63 -13.14
N ALA A 27 -7.13 16.86 -13.30
CA ALA A 27 -7.87 16.24 -12.21
C ALA A 27 -6.98 15.37 -11.30
N LEU A 28 -5.88 14.84 -11.84
CA LEU A 28 -4.90 14.02 -11.12
C LEU A 28 -3.73 14.82 -10.52
N GLY A 29 -3.56 16.09 -10.92
CA GLY A 29 -2.46 16.97 -10.50
C GLY A 29 -1.58 17.41 -11.66
N ASP A 30 -0.34 17.85 -11.35
CA ASP A 30 0.61 18.31 -12.36
C ASP A 30 1.21 17.14 -13.13
N GLU A 31 1.19 17.18 -14.43
CA GLU A 31 1.87 16.17 -15.27
C GLU A 31 3.39 16.25 -15.08
N LEU A 32 4.03 15.12 -14.86
CA LEU A 32 5.47 15.01 -14.67
C LEU A 32 6.19 14.34 -15.84
N HIS A 33 5.60 13.28 -16.36
CA HIS A 33 6.19 12.47 -17.43
C HIS A 33 5.10 11.69 -18.14
N GLN A 34 5.21 11.62 -19.47
CA GLN A 34 4.35 10.81 -20.32
C GLN A 34 5.18 9.92 -21.24
N THR A 35 4.72 8.70 -21.44
CA THR A 35 5.22 7.79 -22.46
C THR A 35 4.06 7.33 -23.32
N VAL A 36 4.19 7.45 -24.62
CA VAL A 36 3.25 6.91 -25.61
C VAL A 36 3.95 5.85 -26.42
N THR A 37 3.43 4.63 -26.40
CA THR A 37 3.95 3.47 -27.12
C THR A 37 2.91 3.03 -28.14
N PRO A 38 3.15 3.17 -29.44
CA PRO A 38 2.28 2.58 -30.45
C PRO A 38 2.33 1.05 -30.36
N LEU A 39 1.16 0.42 -30.36
CA LEU A 39 1.03 -1.06 -30.35
C LEU A 39 0.60 -1.58 -31.72
N ALA A 40 -0.14 -0.77 -32.45
CA ALA A 40 -0.64 -0.99 -33.80
C ALA A 40 -1.04 0.37 -34.42
N ASP A 41 -1.39 0.39 -35.73
CA ASP A 41 -1.88 1.61 -36.34
C ASP A 41 -3.22 2.02 -35.74
N GLY A 42 -3.29 3.22 -35.16
CA GLY A 42 -4.45 3.71 -34.42
C GLY A 42 -4.61 3.12 -32.98
N VAL A 43 -3.66 2.30 -32.53
CA VAL A 43 -3.64 1.73 -31.16
C VAL A 43 -2.42 2.20 -30.41
N THR A 44 -2.63 2.86 -29.27
CA THR A 44 -1.54 3.39 -28.44
C THR A 44 -1.71 2.99 -26.99
N LEU A 45 -0.60 2.69 -26.35
CA LEU A 45 -0.48 2.57 -24.89
C LEU A 45 0.16 3.85 -24.34
N THR A 46 -0.54 4.54 -23.46
CA THR A 46 0.00 5.70 -22.75
C THR A 46 0.21 5.37 -21.28
N LYS A 47 1.39 5.73 -20.79
CA LYS A 47 1.72 5.71 -19.37
C LYS A 47 2.05 7.12 -18.95
N GLN A 48 1.42 7.60 -17.86
CA GLN A 48 1.55 8.98 -17.45
C GLN A 48 1.66 9.09 -15.93
N LEU A 49 2.49 10.01 -15.49
CA LEU A 49 2.81 10.22 -14.08
C LEU A 49 2.43 11.65 -13.70
N PHE A 50 1.71 11.79 -12.56
CA PHE A 50 1.26 13.07 -12.04
C PHE A 50 1.76 13.30 -10.63
N TRP A 51 1.89 14.57 -10.27
CA TRP A 51 2.14 15.03 -8.91
C TRP A 51 0.88 15.64 -8.31
N SER A 52 0.38 15.04 -7.27
CA SER A 52 -0.72 15.60 -6.49
C SER A 52 -0.19 16.63 -5.48
N ASN A 53 -0.42 17.90 -5.74
CA ASN A 53 0.03 18.97 -4.84
C ASN A 53 -0.66 18.89 -3.46
N SER A 54 -1.92 18.49 -3.41
CA SER A 54 -2.70 18.40 -2.17
C SER A 54 -2.25 17.24 -1.26
N GLN A 55 -1.70 16.17 -1.85
CA GLN A 55 -1.25 14.98 -1.11
C GLN A 55 0.28 14.85 -1.07
N SER A 56 1.01 15.73 -1.76
CA SER A 56 2.47 15.66 -1.93
C SER A 56 2.95 14.26 -2.33
N ASN A 57 2.27 13.65 -3.29
CA ASN A 57 2.51 12.27 -3.69
C ASN A 57 2.24 12.05 -5.19
N LEU A 58 2.62 10.87 -5.68
CA LEU A 58 2.51 10.51 -7.09
C LEU A 58 1.19 9.81 -7.41
N ARG A 59 0.77 9.94 -8.68
CA ARG A 59 -0.28 9.15 -9.30
C ARG A 59 0.22 8.64 -10.65
N THR A 60 0.04 7.35 -10.89
CA THR A 60 0.43 6.68 -12.14
C THR A 60 -0.81 6.16 -12.83
N GLU A 61 -1.10 6.69 -14.02
CA GLU A 61 -2.14 6.16 -14.88
C GLU A 61 -1.54 5.42 -16.08
N ASN A 62 -2.29 4.44 -16.57
CA ASN A 62 -1.98 3.73 -17.80
C ASN A 62 -3.28 3.57 -18.59
N TYR A 63 -3.23 3.81 -19.89
CA TYR A 63 -4.40 3.57 -20.72
C TYR A 63 -4.03 3.17 -22.14
N LEU A 64 -4.87 2.34 -22.71
CA LEU A 64 -4.83 1.95 -24.11
C LEU A 64 -5.93 2.71 -24.83
N THR A 65 -5.60 3.32 -25.97
CA THR A 65 -6.57 3.98 -26.84
C THR A 65 -6.60 3.24 -28.18
N TYR A 66 -7.80 3.00 -28.71
CA TYR A 66 -7.98 2.48 -30.05
C TYR A 66 -9.15 3.16 -30.77
N SER A 67 -9.11 3.18 -32.08
CA SER A 67 -10.23 3.59 -32.95
C SER A 67 -10.92 2.34 -33.48
N PRO A 68 -12.26 2.26 -33.46
CA PRO A 68 -13.01 1.15 -34.04
C PRO A 68 -12.64 0.92 -35.52
N GLY A 69 -12.63 -0.34 -35.95
CA GLY A 69 -12.28 -0.73 -37.31
C GLY A 69 -12.26 -2.25 -37.46
N THR A 70 -11.81 -2.74 -38.62
CA THR A 70 -11.83 -4.17 -38.93
C THR A 70 -10.58 -4.93 -38.53
N ASP A 71 -9.47 -4.24 -38.26
CA ASP A 71 -8.19 -4.88 -37.98
C ASP A 71 -8.02 -5.26 -36.51
N TYR A 72 -8.80 -4.63 -35.66
CA TYR A 72 -8.76 -4.81 -34.21
C TYR A 72 -10.16 -4.92 -33.63
N SER A 73 -10.40 -5.89 -32.76
CA SER A 73 -11.70 -6.06 -32.13
C SER A 73 -11.56 -6.23 -30.61
N PRO A 74 -12.46 -5.63 -29.84
CA PRO A 74 -12.60 -5.97 -28.42
C PRO A 74 -13.04 -7.41 -28.24
N ALA A 75 -12.40 -8.13 -27.31
CA ALA A 75 -12.73 -9.50 -26.96
C ALA A 75 -12.85 -9.64 -25.45
N VAL A 76 -13.91 -10.26 -24.98
CA VAL A 76 -14.06 -10.63 -23.56
C VAL A 76 -13.61 -12.08 -23.37
N SER A 77 -12.75 -12.31 -22.40
CA SER A 77 -12.27 -13.65 -22.06
C SER A 77 -12.57 -13.96 -20.58
N PHE A 78 -12.89 -15.20 -20.32
CA PHE A 78 -13.09 -15.77 -18.99
C PHE A 78 -12.35 -17.13 -18.90
N GLY A 79 -12.31 -17.75 -17.72
CA GLY A 79 -11.60 -19.00 -17.51
C GLY A 79 -12.28 -20.22 -18.14
N SER A 80 -12.04 -21.41 -17.59
CA SER A 80 -12.66 -22.67 -18.06
C SER A 80 -14.17 -22.72 -17.80
N SER A 81 -14.70 -21.80 -17.00
CA SER A 81 -16.12 -21.54 -16.78
C SER A 81 -16.27 -20.08 -16.34
N ILE A 82 -17.50 -19.59 -16.34
CA ILE A 82 -17.81 -18.20 -15.96
C ILE A 82 -17.46 -17.92 -14.48
N LEU A 83 -17.38 -18.94 -13.64
CA LEU A 83 -16.99 -18.86 -12.24
C LEU A 83 -15.47 -19.02 -12.02
N ALA A 84 -14.76 -19.52 -13.03
CA ALA A 84 -13.33 -19.74 -12.92
C ALA A 84 -12.55 -18.42 -12.95
N LYS A 85 -11.57 -18.31 -12.05
CA LYS A 85 -10.76 -17.10 -11.92
C LYS A 85 -9.39 -17.30 -12.55
N GLY A 86 -8.94 -16.33 -13.34
CA GLY A 86 -7.60 -16.27 -13.92
C GLY A 86 -7.01 -14.88 -13.84
N THR A 87 -5.68 -14.74 -13.85
CA THR A 87 -5.06 -13.44 -14.00
C THR A 87 -5.32 -12.88 -15.40
N VAL A 88 -5.32 -11.56 -15.55
CA VAL A 88 -5.47 -10.95 -16.90
C VAL A 88 -4.42 -11.52 -17.87
N SER A 89 -3.19 -11.74 -17.42
CA SER A 89 -2.14 -12.37 -18.24
C SER A 89 -2.47 -13.82 -18.61
N SER A 90 -3.10 -14.60 -17.73
CA SER A 90 -3.48 -15.99 -18.06
C SER A 90 -4.66 -16.04 -19.03
N LEU A 91 -5.61 -15.11 -18.92
CA LEU A 91 -6.74 -14.99 -19.84
C LEU A 91 -6.28 -14.51 -21.23
N ALA A 92 -5.32 -13.56 -21.29
CA ALA A 92 -4.68 -13.16 -22.54
C ALA A 92 -4.00 -14.34 -23.23
N LYS A 93 -3.24 -15.15 -22.48
CA LYS A 93 -2.59 -16.35 -23.00
C LYS A 93 -3.59 -17.38 -23.55
N GLY A 94 -4.79 -17.47 -22.96
CA GLY A 94 -5.89 -18.28 -23.48
C GLY A 94 -6.29 -17.88 -24.90
N LEU A 95 -6.48 -16.58 -25.15
CA LEU A 95 -6.78 -16.02 -26.48
C LEU A 95 -5.61 -16.25 -27.47
N GLU A 96 -4.37 -16.03 -27.04
CA GLU A 96 -3.18 -16.24 -27.85
C GLU A 96 -3.02 -17.74 -28.25
N THR A 97 -3.34 -18.65 -27.34
CA THR A 97 -3.32 -20.10 -27.64
C THR A 97 -4.43 -20.45 -28.66
N GLY A 98 -5.54 -19.72 -28.65
CA GLY A 98 -6.61 -19.80 -29.65
C GLY A 98 -6.23 -19.17 -31.01
N GLY A 99 -5.02 -18.61 -31.15
CA GLY A 99 -4.51 -18.05 -32.40
C GLY A 99 -4.74 -16.54 -32.57
N GLN A 100 -5.27 -15.84 -31.58
CA GLN A 100 -5.46 -14.39 -31.60
C GLN A 100 -4.21 -13.67 -31.08
N ARG A 101 -3.86 -12.51 -31.62
CA ARG A 101 -2.85 -11.61 -31.05
C ARG A 101 -3.51 -10.64 -30.09
N VAL A 102 -3.14 -10.68 -28.84
CA VAL A 102 -3.63 -9.72 -27.85
C VAL A 102 -2.73 -8.47 -27.86
N LEU A 103 -3.27 -7.31 -28.23
CA LEU A 103 -2.54 -6.02 -28.22
C LEU A 103 -2.48 -5.43 -26.82
N GLY A 104 -3.56 -5.53 -26.06
CA GLY A 104 -3.63 -5.08 -24.68
C GLY A 104 -4.97 -5.42 -24.07
N GLY A 105 -5.11 -5.21 -22.76
CA GLY A 105 -6.35 -5.51 -22.08
C GLY A 105 -6.34 -5.12 -20.60
N ILE A 106 -7.53 -5.11 -20.02
CA ILE A 106 -7.80 -4.76 -18.64
C ILE A 106 -8.64 -5.84 -17.96
N ASN A 107 -8.64 -5.87 -16.61
CA ASN A 107 -9.61 -6.66 -15.87
C ASN A 107 -11.05 -6.17 -16.17
N GLY A 108 -11.99 -7.07 -16.04
CA GLY A 108 -13.40 -6.82 -16.38
C GLY A 108 -14.28 -6.47 -15.18
N ASP A 109 -15.43 -7.13 -15.14
CA ASP A 109 -16.52 -6.84 -14.22
C ASP A 109 -16.20 -7.19 -12.76
N TYR A 110 -16.99 -6.59 -11.86
CA TYR A 110 -17.06 -7.00 -10.45
C TYR A 110 -17.56 -8.44 -10.33
N PHE A 111 -17.08 -9.15 -9.32
CA PHE A 111 -17.46 -10.53 -9.06
C PHE A 111 -17.47 -10.84 -7.57
N ASP A 112 -18.23 -11.85 -7.20
CA ASP A 112 -18.18 -12.39 -5.84
C ASP A 112 -16.87 -13.13 -5.61
N MET A 113 -16.11 -12.69 -4.64
CA MET A 113 -14.76 -13.21 -4.35
C MET A 113 -14.78 -14.68 -3.90
N ALA A 114 -15.86 -15.13 -3.26
CA ALA A 114 -15.95 -16.49 -2.74
C ALA A 114 -16.36 -17.48 -3.84
N THR A 115 -17.35 -17.13 -4.64
CA THR A 115 -17.93 -18.02 -5.64
C THR A 115 -17.34 -17.85 -7.04
N GLY A 116 -16.74 -16.70 -7.33
CA GLY A 116 -16.36 -16.33 -8.69
C GLY A 116 -17.52 -15.83 -9.56
N ASN A 117 -18.71 -15.65 -8.99
CA ASN A 117 -19.91 -15.25 -9.74
C ASN A 117 -19.77 -13.80 -10.25
N PRO A 118 -19.73 -13.54 -11.59
CA PRO A 118 -19.76 -12.18 -12.11
C PRO A 118 -21.04 -11.46 -11.66
N LEU A 119 -20.94 -10.18 -11.30
CA LEU A 119 -22.14 -9.43 -10.88
C LEU A 119 -22.92 -8.87 -12.06
N GLY A 120 -22.25 -8.44 -13.11
CA GLY A 120 -22.86 -7.86 -14.29
C GLY A 120 -23.01 -8.82 -15.48
N LEU A 121 -23.25 -8.21 -16.65
CA LEU A 121 -23.41 -8.89 -17.93
C LEU A 121 -22.06 -9.40 -18.44
N VAL A 122 -22.04 -10.60 -19.01
CA VAL A 122 -20.91 -11.11 -19.81
C VAL A 122 -21.45 -11.66 -21.12
N VAL A 123 -20.96 -11.11 -22.23
CA VAL A 123 -21.23 -11.60 -23.59
C VAL A 123 -19.89 -11.83 -24.29
N THR A 124 -19.74 -12.97 -24.95
CA THR A 124 -18.58 -13.27 -25.81
C THR A 124 -19.07 -13.89 -27.11
N ASP A 125 -18.55 -13.42 -28.22
CA ASP A 125 -18.94 -13.90 -29.57
C ASP A 125 -20.48 -13.88 -29.79
N GLY A 126 -21.12 -12.83 -29.28
CA GLY A 126 -22.58 -12.66 -29.32
C GLY A 126 -23.37 -13.60 -28.40
N ILE A 127 -22.72 -14.48 -27.63
CA ILE A 127 -23.37 -15.43 -26.72
C ILE A 127 -23.45 -14.85 -25.32
N LEU A 128 -24.63 -14.86 -24.72
CA LEU A 128 -24.90 -14.46 -23.35
C LEU A 128 -24.30 -15.49 -22.37
N ARG A 129 -23.16 -15.19 -21.80
CA ARG A 129 -22.45 -16.05 -20.84
C ARG A 129 -22.92 -15.85 -19.40
N SER A 130 -23.32 -14.62 -19.05
CA SER A 130 -23.88 -14.31 -17.74
C SER A 130 -24.80 -13.10 -17.83
N SER A 131 -25.99 -13.17 -17.25
CA SER A 131 -26.95 -12.07 -17.27
C SER A 131 -26.68 -11.05 -16.18
N SER A 132 -27.17 -9.83 -16.36
CA SER A 132 -27.40 -8.83 -15.34
C SER A 132 -28.62 -7.98 -15.71
N SER A 133 -29.49 -7.70 -14.75
CA SER A 133 -30.66 -6.85 -14.95
C SER A 133 -30.55 -5.48 -14.25
N PHE A 134 -29.51 -5.25 -13.43
CA PHE A 134 -29.44 -4.05 -12.56
C PHE A 134 -28.24 -3.15 -12.82
N PHE A 135 -27.21 -3.65 -13.50
CA PHE A 135 -25.97 -2.91 -13.70
C PHE A 135 -25.89 -2.35 -15.12
N SER A 136 -25.21 -1.21 -15.26
CA SER A 136 -24.73 -0.76 -16.55
C SER A 136 -23.76 -1.78 -17.15
N ALA A 137 -23.60 -1.74 -18.46
CA ALA A 137 -22.64 -2.57 -19.19
C ALA A 137 -21.98 -1.76 -20.30
N VAL A 138 -20.85 -2.25 -20.77
CA VAL A 138 -20.23 -1.83 -22.03
C VAL A 138 -20.38 -2.97 -23.01
N GLY A 139 -21.04 -2.71 -24.12
CA GLY A 139 -21.15 -3.62 -25.23
C GLY A 139 -20.29 -3.14 -26.41
N PHE A 140 -19.69 -4.07 -27.13
CA PHE A 140 -18.91 -3.83 -28.34
C PHE A 140 -19.60 -4.49 -29.53
N LEU A 141 -19.75 -3.69 -30.59
CA LEU A 141 -20.35 -4.11 -31.85
C LEU A 141 -19.29 -4.76 -32.76
N PRO A 142 -19.69 -5.45 -33.85
CA PRO A 142 -18.76 -6.13 -34.74
C PRO A 142 -17.70 -5.22 -35.38
N ASP A 143 -17.98 -3.93 -35.51
CA ASP A 143 -17.03 -2.91 -35.99
C ASP A 143 -16.05 -2.41 -34.91
N GLY A 144 -16.12 -2.95 -33.69
CA GLY A 144 -15.30 -2.56 -32.56
C GLY A 144 -15.78 -1.31 -31.84
N SER A 145 -16.87 -0.67 -32.28
CA SER A 145 -17.46 0.47 -31.58
C SER A 145 -18.10 0.06 -30.27
N ALA A 146 -18.05 0.97 -29.27
CA ALA A 146 -18.57 0.70 -27.94
C ALA A 146 -19.88 1.44 -27.68
N MET A 147 -20.81 0.76 -27.03
CA MET A 147 -22.02 1.37 -26.48
C MET A 147 -22.07 1.15 -24.96
N MET A 148 -22.65 2.09 -24.24
CA MET A 148 -22.77 2.04 -22.78
C MET A 148 -24.22 2.26 -22.36
N GLY A 149 -24.70 1.43 -21.46
CA GLY A 149 -26.07 1.55 -20.95
C GLY A 149 -26.44 0.39 -20.04
N ALA A 150 -27.67 0.41 -19.54
CA ALA A 150 -28.27 -0.73 -18.86
C ALA A 150 -28.94 -1.61 -19.92
N PRO A 151 -28.53 -2.86 -20.09
CA PRO A 151 -29.17 -3.75 -21.09
C PRO A 151 -30.61 -4.12 -20.72
N GLU A 152 -31.00 -4.03 -19.46
CA GLU A 152 -32.33 -4.34 -18.92
C GLU A 152 -32.90 -5.64 -19.48
N LEU A 153 -32.09 -6.69 -19.45
CA LEU A 153 -32.45 -7.99 -20.05
C LEU A 153 -33.72 -8.58 -19.45
N SER A 154 -34.59 -9.04 -20.34
CA SER A 154 -35.70 -9.90 -19.98
C SER A 154 -35.47 -11.29 -20.58
N VAL A 155 -35.34 -12.30 -19.70
CA VAL A 155 -35.27 -13.70 -20.10
C VAL A 155 -36.56 -14.37 -19.66
N MET A 156 -37.37 -14.81 -20.63
CA MET A 156 -38.67 -15.41 -20.38
C MET A 156 -38.62 -16.88 -20.78
N ALA A 157 -39.04 -17.76 -19.88
CA ALA A 157 -39.24 -19.19 -20.14
C ALA A 157 -40.73 -19.45 -20.46
N LYS A 158 -41.02 -20.07 -21.58
CA LYS A 158 -42.36 -20.43 -22.05
C LYS A 158 -42.51 -21.94 -22.12
N PHE A 159 -43.46 -22.48 -21.45
CA PHE A 159 -43.76 -23.92 -21.44
C PHE A 159 -45.17 -24.20 -20.87
N SER A 160 -45.85 -25.21 -21.36
CA SER A 160 -47.14 -25.70 -20.83
C SER A 160 -48.19 -24.57 -20.63
N GLY A 161 -48.16 -23.53 -21.48
CA GLY A 161 -49.08 -22.38 -21.36
C GLY A 161 -48.63 -21.31 -20.34
N TYR A 162 -47.53 -21.48 -19.67
CA TYR A 162 -46.92 -20.47 -18.77
C TYR A 162 -45.88 -19.64 -19.51
N CYS A 163 -45.74 -18.37 -19.09
CA CYS A 163 -44.66 -17.48 -19.52
C CYS A 163 -44.05 -16.85 -18.24
N LEU A 164 -42.89 -17.33 -17.85
CA LEU A 164 -42.26 -17.00 -16.54
C LEU A 164 -40.91 -16.37 -16.72
N LYS A 165 -40.62 -15.36 -15.90
CA LYS A 165 -39.32 -14.67 -15.93
C LYS A 165 -38.24 -15.54 -15.29
N VAL A 166 -37.16 -15.78 -16.04
CA VAL A 166 -35.92 -16.35 -15.51
C VAL A 166 -35.22 -15.25 -14.70
N ALA A 167 -34.81 -15.57 -13.48
CA ALA A 167 -34.13 -14.61 -12.59
C ALA A 167 -32.78 -14.23 -13.14
N ASP A 168 -31.97 -15.22 -13.48
CA ASP A 168 -30.61 -15.03 -14.00
C ASP A 168 -30.16 -16.18 -14.89
N VAL A 169 -29.21 -15.88 -15.77
CA VAL A 169 -28.49 -16.84 -16.62
C VAL A 169 -27.06 -16.97 -16.11
N ASN A 170 -26.61 -18.20 -15.87
CA ASN A 170 -25.24 -18.53 -15.42
C ASN A 170 -24.83 -17.78 -14.17
N LYS A 171 -25.70 -17.68 -13.19
CA LYS A 171 -25.43 -17.18 -11.85
C LYS A 171 -25.61 -18.31 -10.82
N VAL A 172 -24.83 -18.22 -9.74
CA VAL A 172 -25.01 -19.13 -8.61
C VAL A 172 -26.43 -18.95 -8.05
N ARG A 173 -27.19 -20.04 -7.99
CA ARG A 173 -28.55 -20.05 -7.42
C ARG A 173 -28.48 -19.66 -5.94
N THR A 174 -28.90 -18.47 -5.64
CA THR A 174 -29.00 -18.01 -4.26
C THR A 174 -30.36 -18.40 -3.66
N SER A 175 -30.95 -18.14 -2.86
CA SER A 175 -31.98 -18.52 -1.99
C SER A 175 -33.39 -18.72 -2.57
N THR A 176 -34.28 -17.83 -2.58
CA THR A 176 -35.68 -18.13 -2.21
C THR A 176 -36.66 -17.96 -3.32
N GLY A 177 -36.29 -17.54 -4.48
CA GLY A 177 -37.28 -17.32 -5.52
C GLY A 177 -36.68 -17.12 -6.89
N GLY A 178 -37.28 -17.64 -7.90
CA GLY A 178 -36.91 -17.48 -9.29
C GLY A 178 -36.25 -18.69 -9.91
N TYR A 179 -36.35 -18.76 -11.22
CA TYR A 179 -35.68 -19.73 -12.06
C TYR A 179 -34.33 -19.24 -12.48
N TYR A 180 -33.33 -20.12 -12.44
CA TYR A 180 -31.97 -19.88 -12.94
C TYR A 180 -31.74 -20.79 -14.13
N LEU A 181 -31.27 -20.21 -15.23
CA LEU A 181 -30.91 -20.96 -16.44
C LEU A 181 -29.38 -21.09 -16.51
N LEU A 182 -28.91 -22.32 -16.51
CA LEU A 182 -27.46 -22.62 -16.53
C LEU A 182 -27.11 -23.33 -17.85
N SER A 183 -25.99 -22.91 -18.44
CA SER A 183 -25.35 -23.58 -19.58
C SER A 183 -24.00 -24.19 -19.18
N GLU A 184 -23.36 -24.91 -20.07
CA GLU A 184 -22.00 -25.44 -19.86
C GLU A 184 -20.98 -24.38 -19.48
N ASP A 185 -21.20 -23.10 -19.86
CA ASP A 185 -20.33 -22.00 -19.47
C ASP A 185 -20.32 -21.73 -17.96
N PHE A 186 -21.41 -22.07 -17.26
CA PHE A 186 -21.46 -21.97 -15.81
C PHE A 186 -20.43 -22.89 -15.13
N GLY A 187 -20.32 -24.11 -15.65
CA GLY A 187 -19.40 -25.15 -15.18
C GLY A 187 -19.93 -26.55 -15.47
N PRO A 188 -19.17 -27.58 -15.10
CA PRO A 188 -19.59 -28.96 -15.35
C PRO A 188 -20.81 -29.43 -14.54
N THR A 189 -21.17 -28.65 -13.51
CA THR A 189 -22.32 -28.94 -12.64
C THR A 189 -23.04 -27.67 -12.25
N THR A 190 -24.26 -27.77 -11.74
CA THR A 190 -25.10 -26.65 -11.29
C THR A 190 -24.53 -25.96 -10.01
N ALA A 191 -23.54 -26.56 -9.34
CA ALA A 191 -22.99 -26.10 -8.08
C ALA A 191 -24.04 -25.77 -6.99
N ASN A 192 -25.23 -26.32 -7.09
CA ASN A 192 -26.31 -26.11 -6.13
C ASN A 192 -25.96 -26.72 -4.77
N THR A 193 -26.08 -25.93 -3.70
CA THR A 193 -25.84 -26.36 -2.32
C THR A 193 -27.10 -26.70 -1.54
N GLN A 194 -28.26 -26.44 -2.13
CA GLN A 194 -29.57 -26.65 -1.53
C GLN A 194 -30.43 -27.51 -2.46
N PRO A 195 -31.36 -28.33 -1.92
CA PRO A 195 -32.30 -29.08 -2.70
C PRO A 195 -33.16 -28.22 -3.64
N GLY A 196 -33.63 -28.78 -4.71
CA GLY A 196 -34.47 -28.08 -5.68
C GLY A 196 -34.99 -28.94 -6.78
N ILE A 197 -35.64 -28.34 -7.79
CA ILE A 197 -36.04 -28.99 -9.03
C ILE A 197 -35.08 -28.52 -10.11
N ASP A 198 -34.56 -29.48 -10.87
CA ASP A 198 -33.67 -29.27 -11.99
C ASP A 198 -34.30 -29.91 -13.24
N VAL A 199 -34.39 -29.11 -14.32
CA VAL A 199 -34.91 -29.55 -15.64
C VAL A 199 -33.74 -29.46 -16.64
N VAL A 200 -33.32 -30.61 -17.15
CA VAL A 200 -32.30 -30.69 -18.21
C VAL A 200 -32.96 -30.52 -19.56
N LEU A 201 -32.39 -29.65 -20.41
CA LEU A 201 -33.00 -29.18 -21.66
C LEU A 201 -32.02 -29.30 -22.81
N SER A 202 -32.44 -29.88 -23.93
CA SER A 202 -31.70 -29.90 -25.19
C SER A 202 -32.21 -28.82 -26.15
N PRO A 203 -31.37 -27.93 -26.70
CA PRO A 203 -31.78 -26.95 -27.69
C PRO A 203 -32.15 -27.66 -29.02
N ILE A 204 -33.25 -27.20 -29.63
CA ILE A 204 -33.70 -27.64 -30.94
C ILE A 204 -32.97 -26.83 -32.01
N ARG A 205 -32.31 -27.51 -32.94
CA ARG A 205 -31.49 -26.93 -34.00
C ARG A 205 -32.20 -26.82 -35.34
N GLU A 206 -33.47 -26.44 -35.29
CA GLU A 206 -34.29 -26.24 -36.47
C GLU A 206 -34.61 -24.75 -36.66
N ASN A 207 -34.74 -24.36 -37.93
CA ASN A 207 -35.09 -22.99 -38.32
C ASN A 207 -34.15 -21.88 -37.75
N LEU A 208 -32.90 -22.22 -37.48
CA LEU A 208 -31.95 -21.26 -36.95
C LEU A 208 -31.77 -20.07 -37.90
N GLY A 209 -31.65 -18.87 -37.33
CA GLY A 209 -31.48 -17.63 -38.07
C GLY A 209 -32.81 -17.03 -38.59
N THR A 210 -33.95 -17.67 -38.38
CA THR A 210 -35.26 -17.12 -38.78
C THR A 210 -35.77 -16.09 -37.76
N GLU A 211 -36.41 -15.06 -38.30
CA GLU A 211 -37.07 -14.05 -37.47
C GLU A 211 -38.40 -14.60 -36.90
N VAL A 212 -38.64 -14.40 -35.63
CA VAL A 212 -39.86 -14.73 -34.92
C VAL A 212 -40.27 -13.59 -34.02
N THR A 213 -41.58 -13.50 -33.70
CA THR A 213 -42.08 -12.47 -32.77
C THR A 213 -42.05 -12.97 -31.35
N ALA A 214 -41.38 -12.28 -30.45
CA ALA A 214 -41.37 -12.55 -29.03
C ALA A 214 -42.68 -12.12 -28.37
N GLU A 215 -42.89 -12.54 -27.10
CA GLU A 215 -44.12 -12.24 -26.33
C GLU A 215 -44.35 -10.74 -26.14
N ASN A 216 -43.27 -9.97 -26.01
CA ASN A 216 -43.32 -8.52 -25.88
C ASN A 216 -43.49 -7.78 -27.20
N GLY A 217 -43.70 -8.50 -28.31
CA GLY A 217 -43.87 -7.95 -29.67
C GLY A 217 -42.59 -7.60 -30.41
N GLN A 218 -41.42 -7.79 -29.81
CA GLN A 218 -40.12 -7.55 -30.49
C GLN A 218 -39.81 -8.70 -31.48
N THR A 219 -39.12 -8.37 -32.56
CA THR A 219 -38.53 -9.37 -33.46
C THR A 219 -37.27 -9.94 -32.83
N VAL A 220 -37.16 -11.24 -32.69
CA VAL A 220 -35.99 -11.98 -32.22
C VAL A 220 -35.63 -13.07 -33.23
N ILE A 221 -34.41 -13.59 -33.12
CA ILE A 221 -33.89 -14.61 -34.04
C ILE A 221 -33.92 -15.99 -33.39
N GLN A 222 -34.42 -17.01 -34.10
CA GLN A 222 -34.34 -18.40 -33.63
C GLN A 222 -32.88 -18.82 -33.52
N SER A 223 -32.47 -19.33 -32.34
CA SER A 223 -31.09 -19.70 -32.02
C SER A 223 -31.05 -21.01 -31.25
N ASP A 224 -29.89 -21.70 -31.30
CA ASP A 224 -29.58 -22.85 -30.44
C ASP A 224 -28.64 -22.48 -29.25
N VAL A 225 -28.26 -21.21 -29.18
CA VAL A 225 -27.46 -20.64 -28.07
C VAL A 225 -28.12 -19.38 -27.52
N LEU A 226 -27.86 -19.06 -26.26
CA LEU A 226 -28.44 -17.88 -25.62
C LEU A 226 -27.81 -16.61 -26.18
N LYS A 227 -28.58 -15.76 -26.83
CA LYS A 227 -28.16 -14.44 -27.37
C LYS A 227 -29.20 -13.38 -27.00
N ILE A 228 -28.73 -12.13 -26.85
CA ILE A 228 -29.67 -11.01 -26.71
C ILE A 228 -30.39 -10.83 -28.07
N GLY A 229 -31.72 -10.71 -28.05
CA GLY A 229 -32.53 -10.67 -29.27
C GLY A 229 -32.76 -12.04 -29.88
N SER A 230 -32.74 -13.12 -29.10
CA SER A 230 -33.01 -14.46 -29.59
C SER A 230 -34.14 -15.20 -28.87
N ARG A 231 -34.65 -16.21 -29.55
CA ARG A 231 -35.48 -17.28 -28.99
C ARG A 231 -34.72 -18.60 -29.11
N VAL A 232 -34.65 -19.36 -28.00
CA VAL A 232 -34.07 -20.70 -27.99
C VAL A 232 -35.20 -21.70 -27.65
N SER A 233 -35.55 -22.56 -28.61
CA SER A 233 -36.51 -23.65 -28.38
C SER A 233 -35.78 -24.89 -27.90
N CYS A 234 -36.30 -25.55 -26.86
CA CYS A 234 -35.71 -26.70 -26.21
C CYS A 234 -36.72 -27.84 -26.03
N THR A 235 -36.20 -29.07 -25.95
CA THR A 235 -36.92 -30.24 -25.48
C THR A 235 -36.48 -30.57 -24.05
N VAL A 236 -37.43 -30.90 -23.17
CA VAL A 236 -37.13 -31.41 -21.84
C VAL A 236 -36.54 -32.81 -21.93
N GLU A 237 -35.36 -33.02 -21.42
CA GLU A 237 -34.71 -34.36 -21.37
C GLU A 237 -35.03 -35.10 -20.07
N SER A 238 -34.98 -34.36 -18.97
CA SER A 238 -35.31 -34.92 -17.66
C SER A 238 -35.72 -33.85 -16.67
N VAL A 239 -36.53 -34.26 -15.70
CA VAL A 239 -36.95 -33.47 -14.54
C VAL A 239 -36.57 -34.23 -13.28
N SER A 240 -35.87 -33.59 -12.36
CA SER A 240 -35.44 -34.26 -11.13
C SER A 240 -35.61 -33.34 -9.91
N GLN A 241 -36.03 -33.94 -8.81
CA GLN A 241 -35.87 -33.32 -7.48
C GLN A 241 -34.47 -33.65 -6.96
N SER A 242 -33.55 -32.71 -7.07
CA SER A 242 -32.18 -32.91 -6.61
C SER A 242 -32.00 -32.48 -5.15
N THR A 243 -31.13 -33.18 -4.45
CA THR A 243 -30.72 -32.82 -3.08
C THR A 243 -29.50 -31.86 -3.06
N GLY A 244 -28.95 -31.55 -4.22
CA GLY A 244 -27.77 -30.72 -4.40
C GLY A 244 -27.39 -30.51 -5.86
N SER A 245 -26.12 -30.46 -6.15
CA SER A 245 -25.59 -30.20 -7.50
C SER A 245 -25.83 -31.39 -8.44
N ILE A 246 -26.22 -31.11 -9.69
CA ILE A 246 -26.32 -32.08 -10.78
C ILE A 246 -25.37 -31.71 -11.92
N PRO A 247 -24.96 -32.66 -12.80
CA PRO A 247 -24.19 -32.34 -14.00
C PRO A 247 -24.97 -31.43 -14.96
N ILE A 248 -24.25 -30.54 -15.66
CA ILE A 248 -24.73 -29.81 -16.84
C ILE A 248 -24.10 -30.51 -18.05
N PRO A 249 -24.89 -31.27 -18.86
CA PRO A 249 -24.31 -31.95 -20.02
C PRO A 249 -23.86 -30.97 -21.11
N PRO A 250 -22.79 -31.27 -21.85
CA PRO A 250 -22.31 -30.39 -22.93
C PRO A 250 -23.39 -30.08 -23.97
N GLY A 251 -23.50 -28.80 -24.32
CA GLY A 251 -24.49 -28.33 -25.30
C GLY A 251 -25.95 -28.33 -24.81
N GLN A 252 -26.19 -28.59 -23.53
CA GLN A 252 -27.52 -28.56 -22.90
C GLN A 252 -27.66 -27.42 -21.90
N PHE A 253 -28.87 -27.17 -21.45
CA PHE A 253 -29.19 -26.22 -20.40
C PHE A 253 -29.77 -26.91 -19.19
N VAL A 254 -29.65 -26.31 -18.02
CA VAL A 254 -30.38 -26.71 -16.82
C VAL A 254 -31.18 -25.53 -16.29
N LEU A 255 -32.49 -25.62 -16.30
CA LEU A 255 -33.37 -24.70 -15.58
C LEU A 255 -33.52 -25.20 -14.15
N THR A 256 -33.14 -24.40 -13.17
CA THR A 256 -33.10 -24.85 -11.78
C THR A 256 -33.83 -23.86 -10.85
N ILE A 257 -34.49 -24.41 -9.84
CA ILE A 257 -35.20 -23.63 -8.81
C ILE A 257 -34.90 -24.22 -7.43
N ASN A 258 -34.81 -23.34 -6.42
CA ASN A 258 -34.62 -23.75 -5.03
C ASN A 258 -35.88 -24.37 -4.45
N GLN A 259 -35.75 -25.39 -3.59
CA GLN A 259 -36.87 -26.02 -2.87
C GLN A 259 -37.67 -25.01 -2.02
N GLN A 260 -37.08 -23.90 -1.59
CA GLN A 260 -37.76 -22.83 -0.83
C GLN A 260 -38.50 -21.82 -1.73
N ALA A 261 -38.41 -21.93 -3.06
CA ALA A 261 -39.28 -21.20 -3.97
C ALA A 261 -40.75 -21.63 -3.72
N GLY A 262 -41.67 -20.72 -3.95
CA GLY A 262 -43.09 -20.96 -3.63
C GLY A 262 -43.61 -22.29 -4.19
N PRO A 263 -44.53 -22.95 -3.47
CA PRO A 263 -45.03 -24.30 -3.88
C PRO A 263 -45.53 -24.35 -5.33
N TRP A 264 -46.20 -23.30 -5.79
CA TRP A 264 -46.67 -23.18 -7.18
C TRP A 264 -45.53 -23.26 -8.22
N LEU A 265 -44.43 -22.58 -8.00
CA LEU A 265 -43.31 -22.61 -8.92
C LEU A 265 -42.68 -24.02 -9.01
N GLN A 266 -42.64 -24.74 -7.90
CA GLN A 266 -42.18 -26.12 -7.85
C GLN A 266 -43.16 -27.08 -8.54
N GLU A 267 -44.45 -26.89 -8.33
CA GLU A 267 -45.50 -27.70 -8.96
C GLU A 267 -45.46 -27.57 -10.49
N VAL A 268 -45.34 -26.34 -11.00
CA VAL A 268 -45.29 -26.05 -12.44
C VAL A 268 -44.08 -26.70 -13.12
N LEU A 269 -42.85 -26.60 -12.53
CA LEU A 269 -41.69 -27.27 -13.08
C LEU A 269 -41.71 -28.79 -12.88
N GLY A 270 -42.15 -29.24 -11.72
CA GLY A 270 -42.24 -30.66 -11.40
C GLY A 270 -43.27 -31.45 -12.22
N ALA A 271 -44.20 -30.76 -12.88
CA ALA A 271 -45.19 -31.35 -13.76
C ALA A 271 -44.67 -31.64 -15.18
N LEU A 272 -43.54 -31.06 -15.58
CA LEU A 272 -42.93 -31.28 -16.89
C LEU A 272 -42.50 -32.75 -17.08
N GLN A 273 -42.59 -33.21 -18.31
CA GLN A 273 -42.21 -34.57 -18.70
C GLN A 273 -41.12 -34.53 -19.78
N PRO A 274 -40.27 -35.56 -19.87
CA PRO A 274 -39.39 -35.72 -21.01
C PRO A 274 -40.15 -35.67 -22.35
N GLY A 275 -39.67 -34.87 -23.30
CA GLY A 275 -40.31 -34.59 -24.57
C GLY A 275 -41.17 -33.33 -24.60
N ASP A 276 -41.46 -32.70 -23.46
CA ASP A 276 -42.16 -31.41 -23.42
C ASP A 276 -41.29 -30.30 -24.07
N SER A 277 -41.96 -29.31 -24.66
CA SER A 277 -41.30 -28.15 -25.28
C SER A 277 -41.18 -27.00 -24.30
N MET A 278 -40.01 -26.33 -24.32
CA MET A 278 -39.75 -25.13 -23.57
C MET A 278 -39.01 -24.12 -24.46
N GLU A 279 -39.41 -22.87 -24.41
CA GLU A 279 -38.76 -21.79 -25.16
C GLU A 279 -38.19 -20.72 -24.21
N PHE A 280 -37.02 -20.19 -24.51
CA PHE A 280 -36.40 -19.05 -23.83
C PHE A 280 -36.36 -17.87 -24.79
N GLU A 281 -36.96 -16.74 -24.41
CA GLU A 281 -36.86 -15.47 -25.12
C GLU A 281 -36.00 -14.52 -24.35
N ILE A 282 -34.91 -14.03 -24.98
CA ILE A 282 -33.94 -13.11 -24.42
C ILE A 282 -34.09 -11.76 -25.15
N THR A 283 -34.62 -10.75 -24.49
CA THR A 283 -34.87 -9.44 -25.10
C THR A 283 -34.29 -8.32 -24.28
N SER A 284 -33.96 -7.19 -24.93
CA SER A 284 -33.62 -5.92 -24.33
C SER A 284 -34.55 -4.82 -24.90
N PRO A 285 -34.98 -3.84 -24.10
CA PRO A 285 -35.75 -2.71 -24.62
C PRO A 285 -34.94 -1.84 -25.61
N ASP A 286 -33.62 -1.85 -25.54
CA ASP A 286 -32.72 -1.23 -26.51
C ASP A 286 -32.19 -2.29 -27.48
N ALA A 287 -32.75 -2.31 -28.70
CA ALA A 287 -32.41 -3.29 -29.73
C ALA A 287 -30.94 -3.27 -30.19
N ARG A 288 -30.18 -2.23 -29.87
CA ARG A 288 -28.73 -2.19 -30.18
C ARG A 288 -27.97 -3.32 -29.45
N TRP A 289 -28.45 -3.75 -28.28
CA TRP A 289 -27.87 -4.89 -27.56
C TRP A 289 -27.93 -6.23 -28.30
N ASN A 290 -28.86 -6.36 -29.27
CA ASN A 290 -28.97 -7.58 -30.09
C ASN A 290 -27.78 -7.79 -31.01
N GLN A 291 -26.99 -6.71 -31.27
CA GLN A 291 -25.84 -6.71 -32.17
C GLN A 291 -24.50 -6.79 -31.42
N VAL A 292 -24.53 -6.84 -30.09
CA VAL A 292 -23.33 -6.85 -29.28
C VAL A 292 -22.62 -8.20 -29.37
N GLU A 293 -21.36 -8.16 -29.81
CA GLU A 293 -20.50 -9.34 -29.90
C GLU A 293 -19.80 -9.62 -28.57
N ASN A 294 -19.35 -8.58 -27.88
CA ASN A 294 -18.67 -8.70 -26.58
C ASN A 294 -19.25 -7.68 -25.60
N ALA A 295 -19.45 -8.06 -24.34
CA ALA A 295 -19.86 -7.12 -23.31
C ALA A 295 -19.37 -7.54 -21.94
N ILE A 296 -19.12 -6.54 -21.08
CA ILE A 296 -18.88 -6.72 -19.66
C ILE A 296 -19.78 -5.79 -18.84
N GLY A 297 -20.13 -6.24 -17.63
CA GLY A 297 -20.83 -5.41 -16.66
C GLY A 297 -19.97 -4.25 -16.17
N ALA A 298 -20.64 -3.18 -15.73
CA ALA A 298 -20.02 -2.01 -15.13
C ALA A 298 -20.90 -1.46 -14.01
N TYR A 299 -20.33 -1.16 -12.87
CA TYR A 299 -21.11 -0.75 -11.72
C TYR A 299 -21.42 0.74 -11.69
N ASN A 300 -20.40 1.59 -11.93
CA ASN A 300 -20.55 3.03 -11.85
C ASN A 300 -20.51 3.67 -13.23
N ARG A 301 -21.56 4.41 -13.57
CA ARG A 301 -21.52 5.36 -14.69
C ARG A 301 -20.69 6.58 -14.24
N LEU A 302 -19.60 6.87 -14.94
CA LEU A 302 -18.70 7.98 -14.65
C LEU A 302 -19.05 9.25 -15.40
N LEU A 303 -19.31 9.09 -16.71
CA LEU A 303 -19.70 10.17 -17.64
C LEU A 303 -20.93 9.77 -18.44
N THR A 304 -21.83 10.73 -18.62
CA THR A 304 -22.96 10.64 -19.56
C THR A 304 -23.00 11.93 -20.39
N ASP A 305 -22.78 11.81 -21.68
CA ASP A 305 -22.79 12.93 -22.66
C ASP A 305 -21.93 14.12 -22.19
N GLY A 306 -20.73 13.83 -21.67
CA GLY A 306 -19.78 14.83 -21.19
C GLY A 306 -20.06 15.38 -19.79
N VAL A 307 -21.06 14.84 -19.08
CA VAL A 307 -21.39 15.27 -17.71
C VAL A 307 -20.89 14.24 -16.71
N VAL A 308 -20.14 14.71 -15.69
CA VAL A 308 -19.66 13.87 -14.58
C VAL A 308 -20.84 13.48 -13.67
N THR A 309 -20.96 12.19 -13.40
CA THR A 309 -21.99 11.65 -12.49
C THR A 309 -21.76 12.17 -11.07
N GLN A 310 -22.85 12.54 -10.40
CA GLN A 310 -22.83 12.98 -9.01
C GLN A 310 -22.89 11.81 -8.03
N GLY A 311 -22.36 11.99 -6.82
CA GLY A 311 -22.44 10.97 -5.76
C GLY A 311 -21.50 9.77 -5.96
N LEU A 312 -20.46 9.90 -6.78
CA LEU A 312 -19.44 8.88 -6.96
C LEU A 312 -18.61 8.70 -5.69
N ASP A 313 -18.02 7.49 -5.52
CA ASP A 313 -17.11 7.17 -4.41
C ASP A 313 -15.94 8.17 -4.34
N THR A 314 -15.74 8.72 -3.15
CA THR A 314 -14.72 9.72 -2.85
C THR A 314 -13.43 9.14 -2.28
N SER A 315 -13.37 7.83 -2.06
CA SER A 315 -12.14 7.17 -1.59
C SER A 315 -11.12 7.05 -2.72
N ALA A 316 -9.86 7.37 -2.44
CA ALA A 316 -8.77 7.17 -3.39
C ALA A 316 -8.34 5.70 -3.41
N ALA A 317 -8.35 5.09 -4.59
CA ALA A 317 -7.98 3.69 -4.77
C ALA A 317 -7.45 3.46 -6.20
N ASP A 318 -6.95 2.25 -6.45
CA ASP A 318 -6.75 1.73 -7.80
C ASP A 318 -8.09 1.68 -8.52
N ARG A 319 -8.13 2.11 -9.78
CA ARG A 319 -9.37 2.14 -10.56
C ARG A 319 -9.15 1.62 -11.97
N THR A 320 -10.16 0.92 -12.48
CA THR A 320 -10.25 0.50 -13.87
C THR A 320 -11.51 1.10 -14.48
N ALA A 321 -11.39 1.64 -15.69
CA ALA A 321 -12.50 2.31 -16.35
C ALA A 321 -12.43 2.14 -17.87
N ILE A 322 -13.55 2.37 -18.54
CA ILE A 322 -13.67 2.40 -19.99
C ILE A 322 -14.30 3.73 -20.37
N GLY A 323 -13.68 4.46 -21.31
CA GLY A 323 -14.18 5.73 -21.83
C GLY A 323 -14.41 5.67 -23.34
N VAL A 324 -15.39 6.42 -23.83
CA VAL A 324 -15.69 6.55 -25.26
C VAL A 324 -15.70 8.04 -25.63
N ARG A 325 -14.99 8.39 -26.69
CA ARG A 325 -14.92 9.73 -27.26
C ARG A 325 -16.03 9.97 -28.29
N PRO A 326 -16.30 11.24 -28.68
CA PRO A 326 -17.30 11.56 -29.72
C PRO A 326 -16.99 10.97 -31.10
N ASP A 327 -15.70 10.75 -31.42
CA ASP A 327 -15.25 10.11 -32.66
C ASP A 327 -15.37 8.58 -32.67
N GLY A 328 -15.90 8.01 -31.56
CA GLY A 328 -16.03 6.58 -31.36
C GLY A 328 -14.78 5.89 -30.80
N SER A 329 -13.65 6.59 -30.70
CA SER A 329 -12.46 5.97 -30.10
C SER A 329 -12.66 5.62 -28.63
N VAL A 330 -12.06 4.51 -28.22
CA VAL A 330 -12.27 3.90 -26.91
C VAL A 330 -10.99 3.91 -26.11
N ILE A 331 -11.11 4.16 -24.81
CA ILE A 331 -10.00 4.15 -23.85
C ILE A 331 -10.24 3.03 -22.82
N PHE A 332 -9.28 2.10 -22.71
CA PHE A 332 -9.17 1.19 -21.58
C PHE A 332 -8.22 1.81 -20.57
N TYR A 333 -8.73 2.23 -19.42
CA TYR A 333 -8.06 3.09 -18.47
C TYR A 333 -7.80 2.36 -17.16
N THR A 334 -6.60 2.56 -16.58
CA THR A 334 -6.27 2.19 -15.21
C THR A 334 -5.48 3.29 -14.52
N ILE A 335 -5.70 3.45 -13.22
CA ILE A 335 -4.82 4.21 -12.35
C ILE A 335 -4.40 3.30 -11.19
N ASP A 336 -3.10 3.20 -10.95
CA ASP A 336 -2.57 2.47 -9.81
C ASP A 336 -2.87 3.23 -8.51
N GLY A 337 -2.96 2.54 -7.38
CA GLY A 337 -3.31 3.17 -6.13
C GLY A 337 -2.73 2.48 -4.90
N ARG A 338 -3.01 3.04 -3.70
CA ARG A 338 -2.64 2.50 -2.38
C ARG A 338 -1.15 2.22 -2.21
N GLN A 339 -0.28 2.88 -2.97
CA GLN A 339 1.18 2.71 -2.96
C GLN A 339 1.84 4.08 -2.81
N ALA A 340 2.02 4.51 -1.58
CA ALA A 340 2.71 5.77 -1.28
C ALA A 340 4.10 5.81 -1.94
N GLY A 341 4.48 6.95 -2.50
CA GLY A 341 5.74 7.12 -3.23
C GLY A 341 5.74 6.59 -4.67
N TYR A 342 4.66 5.92 -5.10
CA TYR A 342 4.48 5.44 -6.47
C TYR A 342 3.13 5.89 -7.07
N SER A 343 2.03 5.56 -6.43
CA SER A 343 0.69 6.00 -6.83
C SER A 343 -0.30 5.87 -5.69
N ILE A 344 -0.91 6.99 -5.30
CA ILE A 344 -1.94 7.01 -4.25
C ILE A 344 -3.34 6.69 -4.76
N GLY A 345 -3.49 6.55 -6.09
CA GLY A 345 -4.79 6.31 -6.71
C GLY A 345 -5.64 7.56 -6.88
N ALA A 346 -6.89 7.34 -7.26
CA ALA A 346 -7.85 8.41 -7.50
C ALA A 346 -9.25 8.04 -6.99
N THR A 347 -10.05 9.07 -6.68
CA THR A 347 -11.49 8.92 -6.47
C THR A 347 -12.19 8.66 -7.80
N LEU A 348 -13.39 8.09 -7.80
CA LEU A 348 -14.15 7.92 -9.05
C LEU A 348 -14.48 9.26 -9.71
N THR A 349 -14.69 10.32 -8.93
CA THR A 349 -14.88 11.67 -9.49
C THR A 349 -13.63 12.17 -10.22
N GLN A 350 -12.43 11.93 -9.66
CA GLN A 350 -11.18 12.28 -10.33
C GLN A 350 -10.97 11.48 -11.62
N VAL A 351 -11.31 10.18 -11.63
CA VAL A 351 -11.25 9.34 -12.83
C VAL A 351 -12.23 9.84 -13.89
N ALA A 352 -13.47 10.18 -13.50
CA ALA A 352 -14.46 10.76 -14.41
C ALA A 352 -13.97 12.07 -15.04
N SER A 353 -13.46 12.99 -14.20
CA SER A 353 -12.88 14.26 -14.67
C SER A 353 -11.69 14.03 -15.58
N ARG A 354 -10.83 13.05 -15.26
CA ARG A 354 -9.67 12.70 -16.09
C ARG A 354 -10.08 12.13 -17.46
N LEU A 355 -11.07 11.24 -17.50
CA LEU A 355 -11.59 10.72 -18.78
C LEU A 355 -12.24 11.82 -19.61
N LEU A 356 -12.89 12.80 -18.98
CA LEU A 356 -13.39 14.01 -19.67
C LEU A 356 -12.24 14.84 -20.25
N GLU A 357 -11.15 15.07 -19.50
CA GLU A 357 -9.91 15.71 -20.00
C GLU A 357 -9.28 14.95 -21.16
N LEU A 358 -9.37 13.62 -21.16
CA LEU A 358 -8.94 12.75 -22.28
C LEU A 358 -9.92 12.77 -23.47
N GLY A 359 -10.98 13.57 -23.39
CA GLY A 359 -11.95 13.79 -24.47
C GLY A 359 -13.12 12.79 -24.46
N CYS A 360 -13.27 11.96 -23.45
CA CYS A 360 -14.41 11.05 -23.37
C CYS A 360 -15.70 11.79 -23.06
N VAL A 361 -16.80 11.39 -23.69
CA VAL A 361 -18.16 11.88 -23.40
C VAL A 361 -18.97 10.85 -22.62
N ASN A 362 -18.66 9.58 -22.77
CA ASN A 362 -19.26 8.49 -22.01
C ASN A 362 -18.18 7.66 -21.33
N ALA A 363 -18.39 7.28 -20.07
CA ALA A 363 -17.44 6.44 -19.35
C ALA A 363 -18.11 5.65 -18.22
N VAL A 364 -17.56 4.49 -17.93
CA VAL A 364 -17.95 3.62 -16.81
C VAL A 364 -16.75 3.12 -16.05
N ALA A 365 -16.92 2.83 -14.76
CA ALA A 365 -15.93 2.09 -13.97
C ALA A 365 -16.32 0.61 -13.91
N VAL A 366 -15.32 -0.25 -14.07
CA VAL A 366 -15.39 -1.69 -13.86
C VAL A 366 -14.69 -2.05 -12.55
N ASP A 367 -14.40 -3.33 -12.27
CA ASP A 367 -13.80 -3.73 -11.00
C ASP A 367 -12.44 -3.03 -10.79
N GLY A 368 -12.28 -2.47 -9.59
CA GLY A 368 -11.12 -1.70 -9.19
C GLY A 368 -10.32 -2.34 -8.06
N GLY A 369 -9.58 -1.51 -7.33
CA GLY A 369 -8.77 -1.95 -6.21
C GLY A 369 -7.74 -2.99 -6.62
N GLY A 370 -7.62 -4.08 -5.86
CA GLY A 370 -6.65 -5.13 -6.15
C GLY A 370 -6.84 -5.87 -7.48
N SER A 371 -8.00 -5.73 -8.14
CA SER A 371 -8.26 -6.30 -9.47
C SER A 371 -7.68 -5.45 -10.59
N THR A 372 -7.43 -4.14 -10.36
CA THR A 372 -6.92 -3.21 -11.37
C THR A 372 -5.66 -3.74 -12.03
N THR A 373 -5.80 -4.12 -13.27
CA THR A 373 -4.72 -4.67 -14.11
C THR A 373 -4.86 -4.15 -15.52
N LEU A 374 -3.76 -3.67 -16.10
CA LEU A 374 -3.60 -3.41 -17.51
C LEU A 374 -2.36 -4.13 -18.00
N GLY A 375 -2.49 -4.85 -19.09
CA GLY A 375 -1.38 -5.48 -19.79
C GLY A 375 -1.39 -5.14 -21.27
N ALA A 376 -0.24 -5.30 -21.92
CA ALA A 376 -0.10 -5.06 -23.36
C ALA A 376 1.03 -5.89 -23.96
N THR A 377 0.98 -6.09 -25.27
CA THR A 377 2.07 -6.65 -26.08
C THR A 377 2.78 -5.50 -26.76
N THR A 378 3.96 -5.13 -26.24
CA THR A 378 4.77 -4.08 -26.84
C THR A 378 5.55 -4.61 -28.06
N PRO A 379 5.85 -3.75 -29.06
CA PRO A 379 6.49 -4.19 -30.28
C PRO A 379 7.88 -4.80 -30.11
N ASP A 380 8.56 -4.53 -28.99
CA ASP A 380 9.87 -5.09 -28.64
C ASP A 380 9.78 -6.42 -27.91
N SER A 381 8.70 -6.66 -27.15
CA SER A 381 8.54 -7.90 -26.36
C SER A 381 7.89 -9.04 -27.15
N GLY A 382 6.97 -8.72 -28.05
CA GLY A 382 6.17 -9.68 -28.83
C GLY A 382 5.27 -10.59 -27.97
N SER A 383 5.16 -10.36 -26.67
CA SER A 383 4.33 -11.13 -25.75
C SER A 383 3.58 -10.23 -24.77
N PHE A 384 2.39 -10.67 -24.34
CA PHE A 384 1.57 -9.93 -23.39
C PHE A 384 2.21 -9.87 -22.01
N THR A 385 2.38 -8.68 -21.48
CA THR A 385 2.96 -8.43 -20.16
C THR A 385 2.14 -7.42 -19.36
N GLY A 386 2.18 -7.51 -18.02
CA GLY A 386 1.56 -6.50 -17.15
C GLY A 386 2.29 -5.15 -17.27
N ILE A 387 1.52 -4.08 -17.42
CA ILE A 387 2.01 -2.70 -17.58
C ILE A 387 1.92 -1.90 -16.30
N ASN A 388 0.80 -2.03 -15.59
CA ASN A 388 0.57 -1.35 -14.32
C ASN A 388 1.18 -2.16 -13.14
N LYS A 389 1.21 -1.56 -11.96
CA LYS A 389 1.70 -2.19 -10.73
C LYS A 389 0.53 -2.42 -9.77
N PRO A 390 -0.01 -3.65 -9.70
CA PRO A 390 -1.11 -3.96 -8.79
C PRO A 390 -0.77 -3.71 -7.32
N SER A 391 -1.68 -3.11 -6.55
CA SER A 391 -1.47 -2.77 -5.14
C SER A 391 -1.27 -4.00 -4.23
N GLY A 392 -1.74 -5.18 -4.65
CA GLY A 392 -1.46 -6.45 -3.97
C GLY A 392 -0.10 -7.09 -4.26
N GLY A 393 0.79 -6.42 -5.02
CA GLY A 393 2.11 -6.92 -5.42
C GLY A 393 2.09 -7.87 -6.62
N SER A 394 0.94 -8.45 -6.96
CA SER A 394 0.73 -9.32 -8.12
C SER A 394 -0.68 -9.16 -8.68
N GLN A 395 -0.89 -9.60 -9.93
CA GLN A 395 -2.22 -9.59 -10.53
C GLN A 395 -3.18 -10.49 -9.74
N ARG A 396 -4.34 -9.94 -9.39
CA ARG A 396 -5.44 -10.73 -8.82
C ARG A 396 -6.06 -11.62 -9.90
N ALA A 397 -6.46 -12.83 -9.54
CA ALA A 397 -7.29 -13.66 -10.39
C ALA A 397 -8.71 -13.08 -10.41
N VAL A 398 -9.21 -12.77 -11.60
CA VAL A 398 -10.54 -12.20 -11.91
C VAL A 398 -11.33 -13.19 -12.75
N THR A 399 -12.66 -13.02 -12.83
CA THR A 399 -13.52 -13.97 -13.56
C THR A 399 -13.58 -13.68 -15.04
N ASN A 400 -13.39 -12.43 -15.44
CA ASN A 400 -13.33 -12.03 -16.83
C ASN A 400 -12.39 -10.83 -17.03
N ALA A 401 -11.97 -10.63 -18.26
CA ALA A 401 -11.13 -9.52 -18.69
C ALA A 401 -11.52 -9.08 -20.10
N LEU A 402 -11.26 -7.81 -20.38
CA LEU A 402 -11.51 -7.20 -21.69
C LEU A 402 -10.18 -6.94 -22.39
N PHE A 403 -10.06 -7.42 -23.62
CA PHE A 403 -8.87 -7.31 -24.45
C PHE A 403 -9.17 -6.59 -25.76
N LEU A 404 -8.14 -6.03 -26.34
CA LEU A 404 -8.12 -5.66 -27.75
C LEU A 404 -7.25 -6.69 -28.49
N VAL A 405 -7.84 -7.39 -29.43
CA VAL A 405 -7.17 -8.42 -30.23
C VAL A 405 -6.99 -7.95 -31.69
N SER A 406 -5.93 -8.42 -32.31
CA SER A 406 -5.62 -8.15 -33.72
C SER A 406 -5.80 -9.41 -34.55
N ASN A 407 -6.44 -9.28 -35.70
CA ASN A 407 -6.58 -10.35 -36.69
C ASN A 407 -5.45 -10.33 -37.75
N LEU A 408 -4.53 -9.36 -37.62
CA LEU A 408 -3.41 -9.21 -38.55
C LEU A 408 -2.31 -10.24 -38.28
N SER A 409 -1.74 -10.83 -39.34
CA SER A 409 -0.61 -11.73 -39.25
C SER A 409 0.73 -11.00 -39.45
N PRO A 410 1.86 -11.52 -38.93
CA PRO A 410 3.17 -10.90 -39.15
C PRO A 410 3.53 -10.91 -40.67
N THR A 411 4.05 -9.80 -41.14
CA THR A 411 4.53 -9.71 -42.53
C THR A 411 6.02 -10.09 -42.65
N GLY A 412 6.75 -10.05 -41.55
CA GLY A 412 8.16 -10.43 -41.46
C GLY A 412 9.14 -9.46 -42.12
N THR A 413 8.65 -8.38 -42.78
CA THR A 413 9.49 -7.36 -43.42
C THR A 413 9.58 -6.13 -42.55
N PRO A 414 10.79 -5.67 -42.13
CA PRO A 414 10.93 -4.45 -41.33
C PRO A 414 10.40 -3.23 -42.07
N THR A 415 9.57 -2.42 -41.42
CA THR A 415 9.04 -1.16 -41.96
C THR A 415 9.29 0.04 -41.07
N ARG A 416 9.63 -0.20 -39.79
CA ARG A 416 9.88 0.83 -38.78
C ARG A 416 10.77 0.34 -37.67
N LEU A 417 11.23 1.24 -36.79
CA LEU A 417 11.94 0.93 -35.59
C LEU A 417 11.06 1.25 -34.36
N HIS A 418 11.08 0.41 -33.35
CA HIS A 418 10.53 0.72 -32.03
C HIS A 418 11.67 1.06 -31.08
N VAL A 419 11.63 2.25 -30.46
CA VAL A 419 12.70 2.77 -29.59
C VAL A 419 12.29 2.68 -28.11
N THR A 420 13.13 2.08 -27.30
CA THR A 420 12.91 1.91 -25.87
C THR A 420 14.11 2.44 -25.09
N PRO A 421 14.04 3.67 -24.51
CA PRO A 421 15.05 4.17 -23.59
C PRO A 421 15.09 3.31 -22.31
N LYS A 422 16.30 3.00 -21.83
CA LYS A 422 16.48 2.26 -20.57
C LYS A 422 15.98 3.06 -19.36
N ASP A 423 16.32 4.35 -19.31
CA ASP A 423 15.88 5.28 -18.27
C ASP A 423 15.06 6.40 -18.93
N ARG A 424 13.97 6.81 -18.32
CA ARG A 424 13.02 7.76 -18.92
C ARG A 424 13.01 9.13 -18.24
N VAL A 425 13.51 9.22 -17.00
CA VAL A 425 13.62 10.47 -16.24
C VAL A 425 15.04 10.60 -15.73
N LEU A 426 15.77 11.60 -16.25
CA LEU A 426 17.19 11.77 -16.00
C LEU A 426 17.48 13.13 -15.37
N LEU A 427 18.54 13.21 -14.58
CA LEU A 427 19.13 14.49 -14.22
C LEU A 427 19.93 15.02 -15.42
N GLY A 428 19.95 16.34 -15.61
CA GLY A 428 20.79 16.98 -16.65
C GLY A 428 22.25 16.53 -16.57
N GLY A 429 22.83 16.20 -17.73
CA GLY A 429 24.18 15.65 -17.86
C GLY A 429 24.31 14.14 -17.58
N ALA A 430 23.27 13.47 -17.14
CA ALA A 430 23.30 12.01 -16.95
C ALA A 430 23.26 11.26 -18.28
N THR A 431 23.75 10.01 -18.27
CA THR A 431 23.80 9.16 -19.44
C THR A 431 22.81 8.00 -19.34
N THR A 432 22.29 7.54 -20.47
CA THR A 432 21.51 6.31 -20.59
C THR A 432 21.68 5.67 -21.97
N THR A 433 21.24 4.44 -22.11
CA THR A 433 21.18 3.76 -23.41
C THR A 433 19.73 3.64 -23.89
N ALA A 434 19.55 3.51 -25.18
CA ALA A 434 18.27 3.15 -25.78
C ALA A 434 18.45 1.90 -26.65
N ALA A 435 17.41 1.08 -26.69
CA ALA A 435 17.32 -0.03 -27.63
C ALA A 435 16.41 0.35 -28.80
N ALA A 436 16.67 -0.19 -29.97
CA ALA A 436 15.78 -0.11 -31.12
C ALA A 436 15.55 -1.49 -31.71
N SER A 437 14.30 -1.86 -31.85
CA SER A 437 13.85 -3.14 -32.40
C SER A 437 13.21 -2.93 -33.76
N PHE A 438 13.51 -3.79 -34.72
CA PHE A 438 12.84 -3.79 -36.03
C PHE A 438 11.42 -4.31 -35.87
N VAL A 439 10.48 -3.65 -36.51
CA VAL A 439 9.06 -3.95 -36.46
C VAL A 439 8.48 -3.93 -37.84
N ASP A 440 7.63 -4.88 -38.19
CA ASP A 440 6.97 -4.97 -39.48
C ASP A 440 5.75 -4.02 -39.58
N SER A 441 5.06 -4.00 -40.73
CA SER A 441 3.89 -3.13 -40.93
C SER A 441 2.74 -3.40 -40.00
N ASN A 442 2.64 -4.62 -39.45
CA ASN A 442 1.59 -5.02 -38.53
C ASN A 442 2.05 -5.00 -37.06
N TRP A 443 3.17 -4.30 -36.80
CA TRP A 443 3.74 -4.08 -35.44
C TRP A 443 4.20 -5.37 -34.74
N TYR A 444 4.58 -6.41 -35.53
CA TYR A 444 5.27 -7.55 -34.98
C TYR A 444 6.77 -7.32 -34.93
N PRO A 445 7.46 -7.78 -33.87
CA PRO A 445 8.91 -7.79 -33.85
C PRO A 445 9.45 -8.62 -35.01
N THR A 446 10.46 -8.13 -35.70
CA THR A 446 11.07 -8.82 -36.83
C THR A 446 12.59 -8.69 -36.82
N GLN A 447 13.28 -9.46 -37.64
CA GLN A 447 14.73 -9.37 -37.78
C GLN A 447 15.12 -8.32 -38.82
N GLY A 448 16.09 -7.47 -38.48
CA GLY A 448 16.73 -6.53 -39.40
C GLY A 448 18.24 -6.61 -39.24
N SER A 449 18.97 -6.36 -40.34
CA SER A 449 20.43 -6.44 -40.40
C SER A 449 21.09 -5.08 -40.62
N GLU A 450 20.33 -4.01 -40.75
CA GLU A 450 20.86 -2.68 -40.97
C GLU A 450 21.45 -2.06 -39.70
N ASN A 451 22.51 -1.26 -39.86
CA ASN A 451 23.09 -0.48 -38.81
C ASN A 451 22.11 0.62 -38.33
N ILE A 452 22.01 0.81 -37.05
CA ILE A 452 21.17 1.83 -36.43
C ILE A 452 22.03 3.05 -36.09
N SER A 453 21.62 4.21 -36.56
CA SER A 453 22.18 5.51 -36.21
C SER A 453 21.25 6.23 -35.25
N TRP A 454 21.84 6.88 -34.24
CA TRP A 454 21.12 7.56 -33.21
C TRP A 454 21.26 9.08 -33.27
N SER A 455 20.21 9.80 -32.99
CA SER A 455 20.20 11.26 -32.81
C SER A 455 19.25 11.67 -31.69
N ALA A 456 19.47 12.86 -31.12
CA ALA A 456 18.60 13.44 -30.10
C ALA A 456 18.29 14.90 -30.51
N GLN A 457 17.17 15.44 -30.05
CA GLN A 457 16.77 16.80 -30.34
C GLN A 457 17.61 17.84 -29.58
N TYR A 458 17.94 17.56 -28.32
CA TYR A 458 18.65 18.47 -27.42
C TYR A 458 19.92 17.88 -26.84
N GLY A 459 19.94 16.60 -26.49
CA GLY A 459 21.11 15.89 -26.03
C GLY A 459 22.00 15.39 -27.15
N SER A 460 22.88 14.45 -26.85
CA SER A 460 23.80 13.88 -27.83
C SER A 460 24.00 12.38 -27.63
N PHE A 461 24.32 11.68 -28.70
CA PHE A 461 24.78 10.29 -28.64
C PHE A 461 26.28 10.22 -28.94
N ASP A 462 26.99 9.35 -28.25
CA ASP A 462 28.36 9.00 -28.60
C ASP A 462 28.40 7.88 -29.67
N ALA A 463 29.62 7.52 -30.10
CA ALA A 463 29.82 6.47 -31.10
C ALA A 463 29.39 5.06 -30.63
N ALA A 464 29.26 4.84 -29.34
CA ALA A 464 28.77 3.60 -28.74
C ALA A 464 27.25 3.56 -28.58
N GLY A 465 26.54 4.64 -28.95
CA GLY A 465 25.08 4.72 -28.80
C GLY A 465 24.61 5.06 -27.38
N VAL A 466 25.48 5.66 -26.57
CA VAL A 466 25.12 6.16 -25.24
C VAL A 466 24.61 7.59 -25.36
N TYR A 467 23.41 7.83 -24.93
CA TYR A 467 22.80 9.15 -24.85
C TYR A 467 23.28 9.91 -23.63
N THR A 468 23.63 11.19 -23.82
CA THR A 468 23.94 12.17 -22.79
C THR A 468 22.86 13.25 -22.76
N ALA A 469 22.18 13.41 -21.64
CA ALA A 469 21.12 14.39 -21.44
C ALA A 469 21.68 15.83 -21.43
N PRO A 470 20.96 16.83 -21.99
CA PRO A 470 21.34 18.23 -21.85
C PRO A 470 21.26 18.66 -20.39
N VAL A 471 21.98 19.70 -20.00
CA VAL A 471 21.96 20.20 -18.60
C VAL A 471 20.68 20.96 -18.24
N SER A 472 19.90 21.42 -19.23
CA SER A 472 18.63 22.11 -19.06
C SER A 472 17.47 21.13 -18.94
N GLY A 473 16.47 21.46 -18.12
CA GLY A 473 15.22 20.70 -18.06
C GLY A 473 14.45 20.76 -19.38
N VAL A 474 14.15 19.60 -19.96
CA VAL A 474 13.46 19.46 -21.24
C VAL A 474 12.91 18.06 -21.42
N VAL A 475 11.89 17.90 -22.26
CA VAL A 475 11.53 16.61 -22.83
C VAL A 475 12.31 16.46 -24.12
N ASP A 476 13.24 15.49 -24.17
CA ASP A 476 14.09 15.24 -25.34
C ASP A 476 13.58 14.05 -26.15
N THR A 477 13.70 14.12 -27.44
CA THR A 477 13.30 13.08 -28.39
C THR A 477 14.54 12.35 -28.90
N LEU A 478 14.61 11.04 -28.58
CA LEU A 478 15.64 10.13 -29.07
C LEU A 478 15.15 9.45 -30.35
N THR A 479 15.89 9.53 -31.41
CA THR A 479 15.52 8.97 -32.74
C THR A 479 16.57 7.96 -33.19
N ALA A 480 16.10 6.79 -33.61
CA ALA A 480 16.86 5.76 -34.28
C ALA A 480 16.51 5.77 -35.79
N THR A 481 17.53 5.64 -36.65
CA THR A 481 17.35 5.58 -38.12
C THR A 481 18.24 4.51 -38.70
N THR A 482 17.82 3.94 -39.87
CA THR A 482 18.66 3.05 -40.67
C THR A 482 19.02 3.70 -42.01
N PRO A 483 20.03 3.18 -42.75
CA PRO A 483 20.38 3.66 -44.07
C PRO A 483 19.25 3.58 -45.10
N SER A 484 18.34 2.62 -44.99
CA SER A 484 17.15 2.49 -45.84
C SER A 484 16.04 3.50 -45.51
N GLY A 485 16.17 4.24 -44.37
CA GLY A 485 15.21 5.25 -43.96
C GLY A 485 14.16 4.74 -42.97
N LEU A 486 14.28 3.52 -42.43
CA LEU A 486 13.46 3.09 -41.31
C LEU A 486 13.77 3.95 -40.09
N SER A 487 12.75 4.35 -39.37
CA SER A 487 12.94 5.21 -38.21
C SER A 487 11.98 4.86 -37.06
N GLY A 488 12.36 5.29 -35.87
CA GLY A 488 11.53 5.25 -34.66
C GLY A 488 12.03 6.26 -33.64
N SER A 489 11.18 6.70 -32.76
CA SER A 489 11.55 7.65 -31.72
C SER A 489 10.87 7.36 -30.38
N ALA A 490 11.50 7.85 -29.32
CA ALA A 490 10.92 7.84 -27.95
C ALA A 490 11.38 9.10 -27.20
N THR A 491 10.65 9.47 -26.16
CA THR A 491 10.98 10.63 -25.33
C THR A 491 11.59 10.24 -24.02
N VAL A 492 12.46 11.12 -23.49
CA VAL A 492 12.97 11.11 -22.13
C VAL A 492 12.75 12.48 -21.49
N THR A 493 12.47 12.51 -20.20
CA THR A 493 12.31 13.76 -19.45
C THR A 493 13.62 14.07 -18.72
N VAL A 494 14.20 15.22 -19.02
CA VAL A 494 15.43 15.71 -18.37
C VAL A 494 15.05 16.75 -17.32
N ILE A 495 15.51 16.56 -16.11
CA ILE A 495 15.30 17.46 -14.97
C ILE A 495 16.60 18.24 -14.71
N ALA A 496 16.53 19.57 -14.74
CA ALA A 496 17.71 20.43 -14.55
C ALA A 496 18.29 20.33 -13.14
N ALA A 497 17.45 20.17 -12.12
CA ALA A 497 17.86 20.01 -10.73
C ALA A 497 16.83 19.18 -9.95
N PRO A 498 17.28 18.32 -9.02
CA PRO A 498 16.37 17.60 -8.13
C PRO A 498 15.72 18.56 -7.12
N ASN A 499 14.71 18.12 -6.40
CA ASN A 499 14.18 18.82 -5.22
C ASN A 499 14.50 18.10 -3.91
N SER A 500 15.17 16.95 -3.99
CA SER A 500 15.71 16.22 -2.85
C SER A 500 16.95 15.41 -3.27
N ILE A 501 17.88 15.25 -2.35
CA ILE A 501 19.02 14.34 -2.50
C ILE A 501 19.05 13.45 -1.25
N ALA A 502 18.99 12.15 -1.42
CA ALA A 502 19.22 11.19 -0.36
C ALA A 502 20.70 10.78 -0.38
N ILE A 503 21.33 10.75 0.79
CA ILE A 503 22.70 10.29 0.97
C ILE A 503 22.65 8.95 1.68
N ALA A 504 23.40 7.98 1.21
CA ALA A 504 23.44 6.64 1.81
C ALA A 504 24.90 6.20 2.05
N ASN A 505 25.10 5.35 3.03
CA ASN A 505 26.30 4.57 3.16
C ASN A 505 26.31 3.52 2.03
N LYS A 506 27.30 3.57 1.17
CA LYS A 506 27.37 2.75 -0.04
C LYS A 506 27.51 1.25 0.26
N LYS A 507 28.17 0.90 1.36
CA LYS A 507 28.35 -0.49 1.79
C LYS A 507 27.05 -1.10 2.30
N THR A 508 26.28 -0.37 3.08
CA THR A 508 25.04 -0.87 3.69
C THR A 508 23.80 -0.59 2.84
N GLY A 509 23.87 0.37 1.91
CA GLY A 509 22.73 0.87 1.14
C GLY A 509 21.73 1.69 1.96
N MET A 510 21.99 1.92 3.26
CA MET A 510 21.08 2.64 4.14
C MET A 510 21.25 4.15 4.00
N ASP A 511 20.12 4.86 3.95
CA ASP A 511 20.12 6.33 3.95
C ASP A 511 20.63 6.85 5.30
N ILE A 512 21.44 7.91 5.23
CA ILE A 512 22.01 8.57 6.40
C ILE A 512 21.59 10.04 6.44
N THR A 513 21.28 10.53 7.61
CA THR A 513 20.96 11.95 7.87
C THR A 513 22.05 12.66 8.67
N SER A 514 22.97 11.91 9.24
CA SER A 514 24.16 12.39 9.94
C SER A 514 25.27 11.34 9.85
N LEU A 515 26.50 11.76 10.14
CA LEU A 515 27.64 10.87 10.10
C LEU A 515 28.55 11.15 11.30
N SER A 516 28.98 10.09 11.97
CA SER A 516 29.96 10.21 13.02
C SER A 516 31.03 9.15 12.82
N LEU A 517 32.29 9.57 12.84
CA LEU A 517 33.44 8.73 12.52
C LEU A 517 34.54 8.94 13.58
N SER A 518 35.34 7.89 13.76
CA SER A 518 36.60 8.03 14.47
C SER A 518 37.64 8.77 13.60
N ALA A 519 38.64 9.39 14.22
CA ALA A 519 39.73 9.98 13.50
C ALA A 519 40.43 8.98 12.56
N LYS A 520 40.74 9.43 11.33
CA LYS A 520 41.32 8.66 10.22
C LYS A 520 40.43 7.56 9.61
N GLU A 521 39.22 7.43 10.06
CA GLU A 521 38.24 6.47 9.53
C GLU A 521 37.73 6.92 8.16
N SER A 522 37.41 5.97 7.27
CA SER A 522 36.87 6.26 5.93
C SER A 522 35.51 5.59 5.74
N VAL A 523 34.62 6.26 5.02
CA VAL A 523 33.34 5.75 4.61
C VAL A 523 33.06 6.11 3.16
N GLU A 524 32.52 5.15 2.40
CA GLU A 524 32.03 5.41 1.06
C GLU A 524 30.57 5.84 1.13
N LEU A 525 30.28 7.01 0.61
CA LEU A 525 28.96 7.58 0.51
C LEU A 525 28.47 7.52 -0.94
N SER A 526 27.17 7.35 -1.10
CA SER A 526 26.48 7.49 -2.38
C SER A 526 25.38 8.52 -2.25
N ALA A 527 25.03 9.17 -3.37
CA ALA A 527 23.93 10.11 -3.42
C ALA A 527 22.94 9.70 -4.50
N ARG A 528 21.65 9.95 -4.23
CA ARG A 528 20.56 9.73 -5.18
C ARG A 528 19.77 11.03 -5.29
N ALA A 529 19.66 11.55 -6.51
CA ALA A 529 18.84 12.70 -6.81
C ALA A 529 17.38 12.25 -6.96
N ILE A 530 16.48 12.99 -6.36
CA ILE A 530 15.05 12.70 -6.36
C ILE A 530 14.31 13.98 -6.79
N TRP A 531 13.33 13.82 -7.67
CA TRP A 531 12.44 14.89 -8.07
C TRP A 531 10.99 14.46 -7.89
N LYS A 532 10.27 15.15 -6.99
CA LYS A 532 8.87 14.82 -6.68
C LYS A 532 8.67 13.30 -6.41
N LEU A 533 9.48 12.72 -5.54
CA LEU A 533 9.56 11.30 -5.20
C LEU A 533 10.07 10.37 -6.33
N ILE A 534 10.36 10.88 -7.52
CA ILE A 534 10.91 10.08 -8.62
C ILE A 534 12.43 10.03 -8.48
N PRO A 535 13.06 8.85 -8.34
CA PRO A 535 14.50 8.72 -8.45
C PRO A 535 14.95 9.10 -9.87
N LEU A 536 15.88 10.02 -9.97
CA LEU A 536 16.45 10.42 -11.26
C LEU A 536 17.59 9.49 -11.63
N LYS A 537 17.73 9.16 -12.92
CA LYS A 537 18.97 8.56 -13.42
C LYS A 537 20.08 9.59 -13.30
N THR A 538 21.18 9.22 -12.63
CA THR A 538 22.36 10.05 -12.37
C THR A 538 23.63 9.26 -12.63
N GLU A 539 24.73 9.96 -12.81
CA GLU A 539 26.10 9.45 -12.78
C GLU A 539 26.77 9.87 -11.48
N THR A 540 27.88 9.25 -11.14
CA THR A 540 28.68 9.67 -9.98
C THR A 540 29.15 11.13 -10.13
N SER A 541 29.51 11.55 -11.34
CA SER A 541 29.86 12.92 -11.71
C SER A 541 28.70 13.92 -11.66
N SER A 542 27.46 13.44 -11.48
CA SER A 542 26.30 14.31 -11.30
C SER A 542 26.31 15.03 -9.95
N PHE A 543 27.15 14.57 -9.02
CA PHE A 543 27.22 15.09 -7.66
C PHE A 543 28.54 15.76 -7.38
N THR A 544 28.49 16.89 -6.71
CA THR A 544 29.68 17.54 -6.14
C THR A 544 29.63 17.43 -4.63
N TRP A 545 30.74 17.01 -4.05
CA TRP A 545 30.90 16.80 -2.62
C TRP A 545 31.82 17.86 -2.04
N SER A 546 31.50 18.40 -0.87
CA SER A 546 32.36 19.37 -0.16
C SER A 546 32.13 19.31 1.34
N LEU A 547 33.15 19.74 2.09
CA LEU A 547 33.13 19.83 3.55
C LEU A 547 33.02 21.30 3.97
N SER A 548 32.29 21.56 5.05
CA SER A 548 32.16 22.90 5.64
C SER A 548 33.47 23.37 6.32
N ASP A 549 34.29 22.43 6.81
CA ASP A 549 35.57 22.67 7.45
C ASP A 549 36.58 21.60 7.01
N PRO A 550 37.76 21.98 6.51
CA PRO A 550 38.82 21.04 6.14
C PRO A 550 39.38 20.23 7.32
N LYS A 551 39.14 20.63 8.56
CA LYS A 551 39.50 19.85 9.75
C LYS A 551 38.67 18.54 9.87
N LEU A 552 37.52 18.47 9.26
CA LEU A 552 36.74 17.25 9.22
C LEU A 552 37.45 16.12 8.48
N GLY A 553 38.34 16.43 7.56
CA GLY A 553 39.05 15.45 6.74
C GLY A 553 39.03 15.79 5.25
N THR A 554 38.91 14.78 4.42
CA THR A 554 38.83 14.91 2.96
C THR A 554 37.63 14.13 2.40
N ILE A 555 37.03 14.63 1.34
CA ILE A 555 36.01 13.90 0.58
C ILE A 555 36.38 13.96 -0.90
N THR A 556 36.30 12.82 -1.56
CA THR A 556 36.54 12.70 -3.00
C THR A 556 35.29 12.95 -3.82
N ASP A 557 35.43 13.19 -5.13
CA ASP A 557 34.29 13.32 -6.05
C ASP A 557 33.50 12.02 -6.16
N GLN A 558 34.06 10.88 -5.74
CA GLN A 558 33.38 9.59 -5.68
C GLN A 558 32.60 9.38 -4.37
N GLY A 559 32.56 10.38 -3.48
CA GLY A 559 31.89 10.31 -2.18
C GLY A 559 32.65 9.55 -1.10
N VAL A 560 33.94 9.28 -1.27
CA VAL A 560 34.77 8.66 -0.22
C VAL A 560 35.19 9.77 0.77
N PHE A 561 34.60 9.71 1.95
CA PHE A 561 34.94 10.62 3.05
C PHE A 561 35.99 9.95 3.96
N THR A 562 37.11 10.61 4.22
CA THR A 562 38.12 10.18 5.18
C THR A 562 38.21 11.21 6.29
N ALA A 563 37.93 10.81 7.51
CA ALA A 563 37.94 11.66 8.70
C ALA A 563 39.33 12.20 9.01
N GLY A 564 39.37 13.43 9.50
CA GLY A 564 40.61 14.09 9.94
C GLY A 564 41.24 13.42 11.15
N THR A 565 42.36 13.97 11.62
CA THR A 565 43.14 13.40 12.75
C THR A 565 42.72 13.91 14.13
N GLN A 566 41.87 14.94 14.17
CA GLN A 566 41.41 15.59 15.39
C GLN A 566 39.91 15.63 15.46
N SER A 567 39.38 15.72 16.68
CA SER A 567 37.92 15.90 16.87
C SER A 567 37.47 17.19 16.19
N ALA A 568 36.45 17.11 15.36
CA ALA A 568 35.86 18.22 14.62
C ALA A 568 34.38 17.95 14.34
N SER A 569 33.58 18.99 14.22
CA SER A 569 32.20 18.90 13.79
C SER A 569 31.88 19.90 12.69
N GLY A 570 31.02 19.55 11.78
CA GLY A 570 30.63 20.37 10.64
C GLY A 570 29.62 19.64 9.76
N THR A 571 29.69 19.88 8.44
CA THR A 571 28.76 19.26 7.51
C THR A 571 29.47 18.76 6.25
N ILE A 572 28.95 17.67 5.67
CA ILE A 572 29.16 17.30 4.27
C ILE A 572 28.02 17.93 3.46
N LYS A 573 28.37 18.63 2.41
CA LYS A 573 27.45 19.18 1.41
C LYS A 573 27.52 18.35 0.14
N VAL A 574 26.37 17.96 -0.36
CA VAL A 574 26.21 17.30 -1.67
C VAL A 574 25.33 18.17 -2.55
N ALA A 575 25.77 18.44 -3.76
CA ALA A 575 25.02 19.23 -4.71
C ALA A 575 24.86 18.51 -6.05
N ALA A 576 23.72 18.73 -6.69
CA ALA A 576 23.40 18.28 -8.05
C ALA A 576 22.65 19.40 -8.77
N GLY A 577 23.18 19.91 -9.86
CA GLY A 577 22.71 21.15 -10.48
C GLY A 577 22.78 22.31 -9.50
N ASN A 578 21.69 23.04 -9.33
CA ASN A 578 21.58 24.16 -8.39
C ASN A 578 20.95 23.77 -7.03
N PHE A 579 20.69 22.50 -6.80
CA PHE A 579 20.13 21.98 -5.54
C PHE A 579 21.23 21.33 -4.69
N ALA A 580 21.19 21.55 -3.38
CA ALA A 580 22.17 20.97 -2.46
C ALA A 580 21.52 20.60 -1.13
N VAL A 581 22.03 19.55 -0.52
CA VAL A 581 21.73 19.15 0.85
C VAL A 581 22.99 19.09 1.68
N THR A 582 22.83 19.20 3.00
CA THR A 582 23.93 19.05 3.95
C THR A 582 23.54 18.04 5.01
N ILE A 583 24.50 17.18 5.42
CA ILE A 583 24.36 16.33 6.59
C ILE A 583 25.40 16.72 7.64
N PRO A 584 25.04 16.71 8.94
CA PRO A 584 26.01 16.91 10.01
C PRO A 584 27.04 15.79 10.04
N VAL A 585 28.29 16.17 10.33
CA VAL A 585 29.41 15.25 10.51
C VAL A 585 30.11 15.55 11.80
N ALA A 586 30.40 14.53 12.59
CA ALA A 586 31.25 14.60 13.75
C ALA A 586 32.41 13.60 13.58
N VAL A 587 33.62 14.10 13.79
CA VAL A 587 34.83 13.29 13.88
C VAL A 587 35.28 13.31 15.35
N SER A 588 35.47 12.13 15.93
CA SER A 588 35.93 12.00 17.30
C SER A 588 37.24 11.22 17.36
N SER A 589 38.16 11.68 18.19
CA SER A 589 39.37 10.94 18.54
C SER A 589 39.10 9.94 19.69
N ASP A 590 37.92 10.00 20.29
CA ASP A 590 37.54 9.20 21.46
C ASP A 590 36.98 7.84 21.08
N SER A 591 36.76 6.96 22.08
CA SER A 591 36.11 5.66 21.91
C SER A 591 34.70 5.83 21.38
N ARG A 592 34.29 4.94 20.49
CA ARG A 592 32.96 4.94 19.92
C ARG A 592 32.32 3.56 20.02
N PHE A 593 31.04 3.56 20.38
CA PHE A 593 30.18 2.39 20.45
C PHE A 593 28.97 2.59 19.53
N ASP A 594 28.63 1.58 18.74
CA ASP A 594 27.40 1.53 17.93
C ASP A 594 26.54 0.36 18.40
N LEU A 595 25.27 0.63 18.69
CA LEU A 595 24.31 -0.38 19.10
C LEU A 595 23.81 -1.17 17.90
N LEU A 596 23.96 -2.50 17.91
CA LEU A 596 23.42 -3.40 16.89
C LEU A 596 22.04 -3.94 17.27
N ASP A 597 21.87 -4.36 18.55
CA ASP A 597 20.61 -4.84 19.08
C ASP A 597 20.57 -4.58 20.60
N ASN A 598 19.51 -3.97 21.09
CA ASN A 598 19.29 -3.75 22.51
C ASN A 598 18.39 -4.82 23.13
N PHE A 599 17.90 -5.77 22.32
CA PHE A 599 16.97 -6.83 22.72
C PHE A 599 15.67 -6.34 23.38
N GLU A 600 15.29 -5.09 23.16
CA GLU A 600 14.01 -4.54 23.55
C GLU A 600 12.97 -4.85 22.45
N GLY A 601 12.14 -5.84 22.63
CA GLY A 601 11.19 -6.31 21.64
C GLY A 601 11.51 -7.70 21.10
N ASN A 602 11.09 -8.00 19.88
CA ASN A 602 11.25 -9.35 19.28
C ASN A 602 12.68 -9.69 18.84
N GLY A 603 13.64 -8.74 18.96
CA GLY A 603 15.03 -8.92 18.55
C GLY A 603 15.22 -9.18 17.05
N SER A 604 16.46 -8.99 16.58
CA SER A 604 16.86 -9.23 15.18
C SER A 604 17.33 -10.67 14.93
N LEU A 605 17.34 -11.51 15.97
CA LEU A 605 17.86 -12.87 15.93
C LEU A 605 16.74 -13.91 15.99
N THR A 606 16.90 -15.00 15.23
CA THR A 606 15.96 -16.13 15.15
C THR A 606 16.58 -17.41 15.69
N ALA A 607 15.79 -18.24 16.37
CA ALA A 607 16.24 -19.50 16.90
C ALA A 607 16.54 -20.52 15.81
N GLY A 608 17.71 -21.15 15.87
CA GLY A 608 18.08 -22.31 15.08
C GLY A 608 17.81 -23.63 15.81
N PRO A 609 18.23 -24.77 15.24
CA PRO A 609 18.09 -26.08 15.87
C PRO A 609 18.73 -26.14 17.27
N GLY A 610 18.01 -26.70 18.24
CA GLY A 610 18.46 -26.79 19.61
C GLY A 610 18.42 -25.46 20.37
N SER A 611 17.75 -24.42 19.85
CA SER A 611 17.63 -23.10 20.47
C SER A 611 16.17 -22.70 20.59
N SER A 612 15.85 -21.97 21.67
CA SER A 612 14.57 -21.29 21.87
C SER A 612 14.84 -19.89 22.43
N LEU A 613 14.21 -18.89 21.86
CA LEU A 613 14.33 -17.49 22.23
C LEU A 613 13.02 -16.99 22.82
N GLN A 614 13.12 -16.28 23.92
CA GLN A 614 11.99 -15.63 24.58
C GLN A 614 12.43 -14.28 25.16
N PRO A 615 11.58 -13.26 25.14
CA PRO A 615 11.83 -12.04 25.91
C PRO A 615 11.82 -12.35 27.41
N GLU A 616 12.72 -11.69 28.16
CA GLU A 616 12.82 -11.78 29.61
C GLU A 616 12.67 -10.39 30.22
N THR A 617 11.76 -10.24 31.18
CA THR A 617 11.47 -8.94 31.83
C THR A 617 11.74 -8.93 33.31
N ALA A 618 12.14 -10.10 33.89
CA ALA A 618 12.50 -10.19 35.30
C ALA A 618 13.78 -9.37 35.56
N ALA A 619 13.73 -8.46 36.51
CA ALA A 619 14.78 -7.47 36.78
C ALA A 619 16.16 -8.08 37.00
N ASP A 620 16.25 -9.32 37.58
CA ASP A 620 17.51 -10.03 37.81
C ASP A 620 18.22 -10.40 36.47
N TYR A 621 17.46 -10.56 35.40
CA TYR A 621 17.94 -11.00 34.08
C TYR A 621 17.84 -9.91 32.99
N VAL A 622 17.60 -8.66 33.37
CA VAL A 622 17.64 -7.49 32.48
C VAL A 622 18.79 -6.59 32.89
N ARG A 623 19.75 -6.38 32.00
CA ARG A 623 20.91 -5.52 32.29
C ARG A 623 20.63 -4.07 32.02
N PHE A 624 19.98 -3.79 30.87
CA PHE A 624 19.65 -2.45 30.40
C PHE A 624 18.20 -2.41 29.92
N GLY A 625 17.56 -1.25 29.99
CA GLY A 625 16.20 -1.07 29.49
C GLY A 625 15.14 -1.81 30.32
N SER A 626 14.21 -2.46 29.65
CA SER A 626 13.06 -3.16 30.22
C SER A 626 13.03 -4.66 29.92
N GLN A 627 13.87 -5.13 29.01
CA GLN A 627 13.87 -6.50 28.51
C GLN A 627 15.27 -6.94 28.11
N SER A 628 15.54 -8.24 28.24
CA SER A 628 16.69 -8.95 27.66
C SER A 628 16.21 -10.14 26.82
N LEU A 629 17.09 -10.76 26.04
CA LEU A 629 16.78 -11.96 25.27
C LEU A 629 17.21 -13.20 26.03
N ARG A 630 16.23 -14.01 26.48
CA ARG A 630 16.45 -15.33 27.08
C ARG A 630 16.68 -16.35 25.96
N TRP A 631 17.84 -16.97 25.94
CA TRP A 631 18.20 -18.04 25.03
C TRP A 631 18.36 -19.36 25.79
N THR A 632 17.38 -20.26 25.60
CA THR A 632 17.47 -21.64 26.05
C THR A 632 18.10 -22.47 24.96
N TYR A 633 19.16 -23.21 25.26
CA TYR A 633 19.91 -23.97 24.27
C TYR A 633 20.14 -25.42 24.70
N THR A 634 20.09 -26.33 23.73
CA THR A 634 20.40 -27.76 23.88
C THR A 634 21.26 -28.16 22.67
N PRO A 635 22.59 -28.31 22.84
CA PRO A 635 23.46 -28.56 21.73
C PRO A 635 23.07 -29.85 20.96
N THR A 636 22.77 -29.68 19.68
CA THR A 636 22.51 -30.76 18.72
C THR A 636 23.69 -30.85 17.78
N GLY A 637 24.42 -31.99 17.79
CA GLY A 637 25.67 -32.08 17.04
C GLY A 637 26.81 -31.23 17.60
N GLY A 638 26.77 -30.93 18.91
CA GLY A 638 27.82 -30.18 19.62
C GLY A 638 27.62 -28.67 19.70
N SER A 639 26.62 -28.11 19.07
CA SER A 639 26.35 -26.68 19.17
C SER A 639 24.86 -26.32 19.03
N SER A 640 24.46 -25.18 19.57
CA SER A 640 23.17 -24.52 19.37
C SER A 640 23.43 -23.13 18.81
N ALA A 641 22.55 -22.60 17.96
CA ALA A 641 22.77 -21.33 17.32
C ALA A 641 21.49 -20.47 17.21
N ILE A 642 21.69 -19.17 17.18
CA ILE A 642 20.70 -18.17 16.80
C ILE A 642 21.26 -17.35 15.65
N SER A 643 20.45 -16.99 14.69
CA SER A 643 20.88 -16.39 13.41
C SER A 643 20.14 -15.10 13.11
N GLY A 644 20.80 -14.19 12.39
CA GLY A 644 20.26 -12.93 11.92
C GLY A 644 21.15 -12.32 10.86
N ASN A 645 20.81 -11.12 10.40
CA ASN A 645 21.61 -10.34 9.45
C ASN A 645 21.76 -8.92 10.00
N LEU A 646 22.72 -8.75 10.93
CA LEU A 646 23.00 -7.44 11.52
C LEU A 646 24.16 -6.79 10.79
N THR A 647 23.91 -5.67 10.13
CA THR A 647 24.94 -4.92 9.42
C THR A 647 25.95 -4.34 10.39
N LEU A 648 27.23 -4.57 10.15
CA LEU A 648 28.33 -4.05 10.95
C LEU A 648 28.81 -2.72 10.38
N PRO A 649 29.04 -1.69 11.23
CA PRO A 649 29.65 -0.43 10.80
C PRO A 649 31.07 -0.64 10.25
N ASP A 650 31.47 0.13 9.23
CA ASP A 650 32.79 0.02 8.59
C ASP A 650 33.98 0.20 9.52
N ARG A 651 33.78 0.85 10.64
CA ARG A 651 34.78 1.16 11.67
C ARG A 651 34.81 0.22 12.86
N ALA A 652 33.98 -0.80 12.84
CA ALA A 652 33.88 -1.73 13.95
C ALA A 652 35.11 -2.64 13.98
N ASN A 653 35.89 -2.53 15.04
CA ASN A 653 37.06 -3.38 15.29
C ASN A 653 36.74 -4.48 16.31
N TYR A 654 35.73 -4.26 17.11
CA TYR A 654 35.31 -5.15 18.19
C TYR A 654 33.81 -5.29 18.23
N LEU A 655 33.36 -6.49 18.56
CA LEU A 655 31.99 -6.82 18.90
C LEU A 655 31.91 -7.04 20.40
N SER A 656 30.91 -6.48 21.08
CA SER A 656 30.68 -6.76 22.48
C SER A 656 29.23 -7.12 22.73
N LEU A 657 29.03 -7.97 23.74
CA LEU A 657 27.73 -8.51 24.13
C LEU A 657 27.69 -8.67 25.64
N TRP A 658 26.65 -8.19 26.29
CA TRP A 658 26.36 -8.50 27.66
C TRP A 658 25.66 -9.86 27.76
N VAL A 659 26.23 -10.74 28.57
CA VAL A 659 25.75 -12.12 28.74
C VAL A 659 25.57 -12.40 30.23
N TYR A 660 24.38 -12.85 30.63
CA TYR A 660 24.18 -13.49 31.93
C TYR A 660 24.50 -14.97 31.74
N GLY A 661 25.64 -15.37 32.25
CA GLY A 661 26.17 -16.72 32.09
C GLY A 661 25.51 -17.73 33.02
N ASP A 662 25.45 -18.96 32.56
CA ASP A 662 24.88 -20.11 33.26
C ASP A 662 25.94 -21.07 33.89
N ASN A 663 27.21 -20.67 33.82
CA ASN A 663 28.35 -21.46 34.30
C ASN A 663 28.42 -22.86 33.63
N SER A 664 27.94 -23.01 32.41
CA SER A 664 27.88 -24.29 31.69
C SER A 664 29.23 -24.77 31.17
N GLY A 665 30.21 -23.89 31.05
CA GLY A 665 31.47 -24.16 30.36
C GLY A 665 31.36 -24.17 28.84
N SER A 666 30.20 -23.80 28.30
CA SER A 666 30.00 -23.68 26.85
C SER A 666 30.77 -22.49 26.29
N THR A 667 31.29 -22.60 25.06
CA THR A 667 31.93 -21.49 24.35
C THR A 667 30.93 -20.72 23.53
N LEU A 668 30.90 -19.40 23.71
CA LEU A 668 30.10 -18.47 22.89
C LEU A 668 30.93 -17.95 21.74
N ASP A 669 30.48 -18.21 20.54
CA ASP A 669 31.07 -17.77 19.29
C ASP A 669 30.07 -16.90 18.49
N ALA A 670 30.60 -16.08 17.62
CA ALA A 670 29.84 -15.36 16.59
C ALA A 670 30.37 -15.71 15.18
N ALA A 671 29.55 -15.61 14.17
CA ALA A 671 29.96 -15.69 12.78
C ALA A 671 29.59 -14.39 12.05
N CYS A 672 30.54 -13.85 11.29
CA CYS A 672 30.30 -12.71 10.41
C CYS A 672 30.73 -13.02 8.98
N LEU A 673 30.15 -12.33 8.02
CA LEU A 673 30.61 -12.29 6.63
C LEU A 673 31.47 -11.04 6.44
N ASP A 674 32.51 -11.17 5.62
CA ASP A 674 33.26 -10.03 5.09
C ASP A 674 32.55 -9.45 3.84
N ALA A 675 33.11 -8.40 3.26
CA ALA A 675 32.58 -7.76 2.06
C ALA A 675 32.59 -8.69 0.81
N SER A 676 33.40 -9.75 0.84
CA SER A 676 33.45 -10.77 -0.23
C SER A 676 32.44 -11.91 -0.04
N GLY A 677 31.74 -11.94 1.11
CA GLY A 677 30.82 -13.02 1.50
C GLY A 677 31.50 -14.20 2.18
N THR A 678 32.82 -14.11 2.53
CA THR A 678 33.51 -15.16 3.28
C THR A 678 33.10 -15.14 4.74
N SER A 679 32.84 -16.32 5.32
CA SER A 679 32.45 -16.45 6.72
C SER A 679 33.65 -16.54 7.66
N HIS A 680 33.67 -15.73 8.70
CA HIS A 680 34.64 -15.72 9.77
C HIS A 680 33.97 -16.08 11.09
N THR A 681 34.63 -16.89 11.93
CA THR A 681 34.20 -17.22 13.28
C THR A 681 34.98 -16.40 14.31
N LEU A 682 34.26 -15.78 15.22
CA LEU A 682 34.78 -14.94 16.31
C LEU A 682 34.43 -15.60 17.62
N THR A 683 35.36 -15.66 18.56
CA THR A 683 35.12 -16.27 19.89
C THR A 683 35.01 -15.18 20.95
N PHE A 684 33.86 -15.09 21.62
CA PHE A 684 33.66 -14.25 22.80
C PHE A 684 34.31 -14.86 24.07
N GLY A 685 34.34 -16.17 24.17
CA GLY A 685 34.93 -16.90 25.27
C GLY A 685 34.01 -17.96 25.87
N THR A 686 34.49 -18.56 26.99
CA THR A 686 33.80 -19.65 27.67
C THR A 686 32.94 -19.13 28.79
N LEU A 687 31.70 -19.64 28.91
CA LEU A 687 30.72 -19.27 29.94
C LEU A 687 31.02 -20.03 31.28
N ASN A 688 32.13 -19.68 31.90
CA ASN A 688 32.55 -20.21 33.19
C ASN A 688 32.21 -19.26 34.37
N PHE A 689 31.11 -18.54 34.23
CA PHE A 689 30.62 -17.56 35.20
C PHE A 689 29.08 -17.62 35.29
N SER A 690 28.55 -17.16 36.42
CA SER A 690 27.11 -16.86 36.58
C SER A 690 26.95 -15.37 36.85
N GLY A 691 25.88 -14.78 36.32
CA GLY A 691 25.61 -13.33 36.37
C GLY A 691 26.10 -12.57 35.13
N TRP A 692 25.86 -11.25 35.10
CA TRP A 692 26.15 -10.40 33.98
C TRP A 692 27.64 -10.16 33.78
N LYS A 693 28.11 -10.34 32.51
CA LYS A 693 29.48 -10.02 32.10
C LYS A 693 29.44 -9.53 30.65
N GLN A 694 30.16 -8.47 30.38
CA GLN A 694 30.41 -8.01 29.00
C GLN A 694 31.53 -8.85 28.39
N LEU A 695 31.26 -9.49 27.28
CA LEU A 695 32.23 -10.28 26.51
C LEU A 695 32.58 -9.51 25.23
N TRP A 696 33.82 -9.72 24.76
CA TRP A 696 34.39 -9.03 23.61
C TRP A 696 34.98 -10.01 22.61
N ALA A 697 34.79 -9.71 21.33
CA ALA A 697 35.43 -10.43 20.22
C ALA A 697 36.01 -9.42 19.22
N THR A 698 37.15 -9.78 18.61
CA THR A 698 37.77 -8.93 17.60
C THR A 698 37.13 -9.22 16.24
N LEU A 699 36.71 -8.17 15.54
CA LEU A 699 36.17 -8.23 14.19
C LEU A 699 37.29 -8.21 13.13
N PRO A 700 37.19 -8.97 12.03
CA PRO A 700 38.02 -8.74 10.84
C PRO A 700 37.83 -7.32 10.31
N ALA A 701 38.86 -6.75 9.73
CA ALA A 701 38.86 -5.36 9.25
C ALA A 701 37.80 -5.07 8.18
N ASP A 702 37.37 -6.09 7.45
CA ASP A 702 36.39 -6.05 6.36
C ASP A 702 35.08 -6.74 6.72
N ALA A 703 34.83 -7.04 8.00
CA ALA A 703 33.57 -7.59 8.46
C ALA A 703 32.39 -6.69 8.10
N SER A 704 31.33 -7.27 7.51
CA SER A 704 30.21 -6.49 6.99
C SER A 704 28.87 -6.86 7.60
N VAL A 705 28.64 -8.14 7.93
CA VAL A 705 27.36 -8.60 8.48
C VAL A 705 27.61 -9.66 9.55
N LEU A 706 27.03 -9.47 10.73
CA LEU A 706 26.94 -10.52 11.76
C LEU A 706 25.78 -11.42 11.42
N THR A 707 26.06 -12.74 11.26
CA THR A 707 25.06 -13.70 10.78
C THR A 707 24.58 -14.67 11.84
N ARG A 708 25.39 -14.91 12.89
CA ARG A 708 25.09 -15.97 13.86
C ARG A 708 25.79 -15.73 15.19
N LEU A 709 25.11 -16.09 16.29
CA LEU A 709 25.72 -16.41 17.57
C LEU A 709 25.53 -17.91 17.83
N SER A 710 26.55 -18.59 18.40
CA SER A 710 26.48 -20.03 18.68
C SER A 710 27.10 -20.37 20.03
N LEU A 711 26.50 -21.33 20.72
CA LEU A 711 27.00 -21.91 21.95
C LEU A 711 27.41 -23.35 21.68
N SER A 712 28.69 -23.63 21.87
CA SER A 712 29.30 -24.93 21.67
C SER A 712 29.65 -25.55 23.01
N GLY A 713 29.19 -26.80 23.25
CA GLY A 713 29.43 -27.52 24.49
C GLY A 713 28.69 -28.85 24.55
N SER A 714 28.86 -29.61 25.63
CA SER A 714 28.20 -30.89 25.87
C SER A 714 26.92 -30.81 26.68
N ALA A 715 26.68 -29.70 27.38
CA ALA A 715 25.51 -29.46 28.24
C ALA A 715 24.61 -28.40 27.64
N GLY A 716 23.29 -28.54 27.76
CA GLY A 716 22.32 -27.47 27.52
C GLY A 716 22.22 -26.55 28.72
N GLY A 717 21.68 -25.34 28.48
CA GLY A 717 21.55 -24.32 29.51
C GLY A 717 20.64 -23.17 29.12
N VAL A 718 20.67 -22.11 29.89
CA VAL A 718 19.94 -20.88 29.68
C VAL A 718 20.87 -19.70 29.91
N VAL A 719 20.99 -18.83 28.91
CA VAL A 719 21.69 -17.55 29.02
C VAL A 719 20.75 -16.40 28.67
N TRP A 720 21.06 -15.21 29.16
CA TRP A 720 20.34 -13.99 28.75
C TRP A 720 21.34 -13.06 28.10
N LEU A 721 20.90 -12.48 26.98
CA LEU A 721 21.69 -11.57 26.16
C LEU A 721 21.11 -10.18 26.25
N ASP A 722 22.00 -9.19 26.32
CA ASP A 722 21.62 -7.80 26.37
C ASP A 722 22.70 -6.92 25.72
N GLN A 723 22.31 -5.80 25.08
CA GLN A 723 23.22 -4.81 24.49
C GLN A 723 24.33 -5.42 23.63
N LEU A 724 23.97 -5.83 22.42
CA LEU A 724 24.92 -6.23 21.38
C LEU A 724 25.42 -4.95 20.69
N THR A 725 26.73 -4.65 20.82
CA THR A 725 27.33 -3.41 20.34
C THR A 725 28.61 -3.67 19.57
N THR A 726 28.97 -2.73 18.68
CA THR A 726 30.31 -2.68 18.11
C THR A 726 31.10 -1.50 18.66
N SER A 727 32.43 -1.58 18.61
CA SER A 727 33.31 -0.50 19.06
C SER A 727 34.57 -0.43 18.20
N ASN A 728 35.16 0.77 18.10
CA ASN A 728 36.51 0.97 17.56
C ASN A 728 37.62 0.65 18.57
N GLN A 729 37.28 0.47 19.86
CA GLN A 729 38.21 0.15 20.94
C GLN A 729 37.64 -0.97 21.84
N ASN A 730 38.55 -1.83 22.34
CA ASN A 730 38.20 -2.90 23.26
C ASN A 730 38.10 -2.36 24.70
N GLN A 731 37.03 -1.66 25.00
CA GLN A 731 36.70 -1.20 26.35
C GLN A 731 35.21 -0.95 26.53
N SER A 732 34.70 -1.22 27.72
CA SER A 732 33.32 -0.86 28.06
C SER A 732 33.26 0.64 28.39
N ASP A 733 32.25 1.33 27.88
CA ASP A 733 31.95 2.68 28.30
C ASP A 733 31.12 2.67 29.58
N THR A 734 31.56 3.43 30.59
CA THR A 734 30.88 3.59 31.88
C THR A 734 30.52 5.04 32.18
N THR A 735 30.74 5.94 31.23
CA THR A 735 30.54 7.38 31.40
C THR A 735 29.12 7.76 30.99
N PRO A 736 28.29 8.28 31.90
CA PRO A 736 26.96 8.74 31.52
C PRO A 736 26.98 9.92 30.54
N PRO A 737 26.03 10.02 29.63
CA PRO A 737 25.88 11.17 28.74
C PRO A 737 25.75 12.49 29.51
N GLN A 738 26.39 13.52 29.03
CA GLN A 738 26.18 14.89 29.52
C GLN A 738 24.92 15.48 28.88
N VAL A 739 23.94 15.84 29.72
CA VAL A 739 22.68 16.43 29.28
C VAL A 739 22.61 17.87 29.78
N SER A 740 22.33 18.82 28.88
CA SER A 740 21.96 20.18 29.27
C SER A 740 20.51 20.46 28.86
N LEU A 741 19.83 21.29 29.61
CA LEU A 741 18.42 21.63 29.40
C LEU A 741 18.24 23.13 29.56
N THR A 742 17.57 23.75 28.61
CA THR A 742 17.14 25.14 28.63
C THR A 742 15.64 25.22 28.35
N VAL A 743 14.91 25.85 29.22
CA VAL A 743 13.47 26.12 29.04
C VAL A 743 13.27 27.64 29.01
N SER A 744 12.74 28.15 27.88
CA SER A 744 12.45 29.56 27.68
C SER A 744 10.98 29.74 27.28
N GLY A 745 10.18 30.24 28.23
CA GLY A 745 8.72 30.23 28.07
C GLY A 745 8.21 28.81 27.89
N THR A 746 7.60 28.50 26.76
CA THR A 746 7.12 27.15 26.42
C THR A 746 8.13 26.34 25.59
N ALA A 747 9.20 26.95 25.11
CA ALA A 747 10.20 26.26 24.28
C ALA A 747 11.19 25.49 25.18
N VAL A 748 11.40 24.24 24.85
CA VAL A 748 12.38 23.34 25.46
C VAL A 748 13.48 23.06 24.44
N THR A 749 14.71 23.23 24.84
CA THR A 749 15.91 22.85 24.07
C THR A 749 16.82 22.05 25.00
N ALA A 750 17.23 20.88 24.58
CA ALA A 750 18.20 20.10 25.31
C ALA A 750 19.31 19.63 24.36
N THR A 751 20.54 19.56 24.90
CA THR A 751 21.64 18.87 24.23
C THR A 751 21.99 17.63 25.03
N ALA A 752 22.33 16.57 24.35
CA ALA A 752 22.85 15.34 24.92
C ALA A 752 24.15 14.97 24.19
N ARG A 753 25.20 14.75 24.93
CA ARG A 753 26.52 14.38 24.36
C ARG A 753 27.11 13.26 25.18
N ASP A 754 27.60 12.27 24.48
CA ASP A 754 28.30 11.15 25.06
C ASP A 754 29.81 11.23 24.75
N ASN A 755 30.66 10.67 25.63
CA ASN A 755 32.12 10.61 25.44
C ASN A 755 32.50 9.78 24.21
N THR A 756 31.65 8.80 23.81
CA THR A 756 31.88 7.96 22.62
C THR A 756 31.62 8.72 21.31
N GLY A 757 30.96 9.88 21.37
CA GLY A 757 30.59 10.67 20.19
C GLY A 757 29.51 10.05 19.32
N VAL A 758 28.86 8.98 19.78
CA VAL A 758 27.72 8.35 19.05
C VAL A 758 26.51 9.26 19.15
N PRO A 759 25.87 9.63 18.02
CA PRO A 759 24.62 10.36 18.04
C PRO A 759 23.51 9.57 18.70
N PHE A 760 22.61 10.26 19.42
CA PHE A 760 21.44 9.64 20.01
C PHE A 760 20.37 9.40 18.99
N MET A 761 19.70 8.25 19.05
CA MET A 761 18.41 7.99 18.40
C MET A 761 17.28 8.56 19.26
N ALA A 762 16.10 8.80 18.64
CA ALA A 762 14.93 9.29 19.36
C ALA A 762 14.51 8.36 20.51
N SER A 763 14.66 7.04 20.35
CA SER A 763 14.38 6.01 21.38
C SER A 763 15.31 6.10 22.60
N GLN A 764 16.47 6.72 22.47
CA GLN A 764 17.45 6.89 23.55
C GLN A 764 17.25 8.19 24.33
N LEU A 765 16.37 9.07 23.88
CA LEU A 765 16.02 10.31 24.55
C LEU A 765 14.60 10.29 25.08
N ARG A 766 14.37 10.89 26.23
CA ARG A 766 13.04 11.08 26.79
C ARG A 766 12.90 12.49 27.35
N LEU A 767 11.80 13.16 26.98
CA LEU A 767 11.37 14.42 27.57
C LEU A 767 10.20 14.16 28.48
N LEU A 768 10.32 14.56 29.74
CA LEU A 768 9.27 14.39 30.75
C LEU A 768 8.79 15.75 31.26
N LEU A 769 7.47 15.93 31.34
CA LEU A 769 6.81 17.03 32.04
C LEU A 769 6.09 16.42 33.25
N ASP A 770 6.50 16.80 34.45
CA ASP A 770 5.98 16.24 35.73
C ASP A 770 6.02 14.70 35.78
N GLY A 771 7.04 14.11 35.16
CA GLY A 771 7.22 12.66 35.11
C GLY A 771 6.52 11.96 33.93
N VAL A 772 5.80 12.70 33.12
CA VAL A 772 5.06 12.16 31.96
C VAL A 772 5.82 12.40 30.66
N SER A 773 5.92 11.40 29.81
CA SER A 773 6.61 11.48 28.53
C SER A 773 5.91 12.46 27.59
N MET A 774 6.68 13.37 27.00
CA MET A 774 6.22 14.39 26.07
C MET A 774 6.88 14.19 24.69
N PRO A 775 6.15 14.45 23.61
CA PRO A 775 6.72 14.41 22.27
C PRO A 775 7.79 15.49 22.10
N PHE A 776 8.79 15.16 21.30
CA PHE A 776 9.89 16.09 20.97
C PHE A 776 10.36 15.85 19.53
N THR A 777 11.15 16.77 19.03
CA THR A 777 11.86 16.63 17.76
C THR A 777 13.34 16.39 18.08
N LEU A 778 13.89 15.29 17.55
CA LEU A 778 15.32 15.01 17.62
C LEU A 778 16.07 16.06 16.80
N ASN A 779 17.16 16.59 17.33
CA ASN A 779 18.05 17.48 16.58
C ASN A 779 18.67 16.72 15.39
N ALA A 780 18.92 17.42 14.30
CA ALA A 780 19.44 16.83 13.06
C ALA A 780 20.78 16.08 13.23
N GLY A 781 21.57 16.47 14.24
CA GLY A 781 22.84 15.82 14.58
C GLY A 781 22.72 14.67 15.57
N GLY A 782 21.54 14.34 16.07
CA GLY A 782 21.36 13.38 17.16
C GLY A 782 22.01 13.83 18.47
N ASP A 783 22.26 15.15 18.64
CA ASP A 783 22.95 15.73 19.79
C ASP A 783 21.99 16.35 20.82
N GLY A 784 20.71 16.00 20.76
CA GLY A 784 19.70 16.52 21.66
C GLY A 784 18.31 16.60 21.06
N LEU A 785 17.44 17.37 21.68
CA LEU A 785 16.04 17.50 21.30
C LEU A 785 15.52 18.93 21.45
N THR A 786 14.44 19.22 20.70
CA THR A 786 13.62 20.42 20.85
C THR A 786 12.16 20.04 21.03
N ALA A 787 11.43 20.84 21.81
CA ALA A 787 9.98 20.67 21.98
C ALA A 787 9.31 22.01 22.31
N THR A 788 8.00 22.05 22.16
CA THR A 788 7.18 23.18 22.62
C THR A 788 6.14 22.64 23.60
N LEU A 789 6.20 23.11 24.82
CA LEU A 789 5.20 22.77 25.84
C LEU A 789 3.93 23.58 25.58
N SER A 790 2.78 22.91 25.58
CA SER A 790 1.48 23.55 25.45
C SER A 790 0.61 23.21 26.65
N GLY A 791 -0.28 24.12 27.04
CA GLY A 791 -1.29 23.83 28.05
C GLY A 791 -0.73 23.69 29.48
N LEU A 792 0.35 24.41 29.81
CA LEU A 792 0.87 24.43 31.18
C LEU A 792 -0.18 25.02 32.14
N SER A 793 -0.56 24.27 33.14
CA SER A 793 -1.44 24.73 34.23
C SER A 793 -0.74 25.80 35.06
N GLN A 794 -1.51 26.50 35.91
CA GLN A 794 -0.92 27.37 36.89
C GLN A 794 -0.20 26.54 37.96
N GLY A 795 1.08 26.80 38.19
CA GLY A 795 1.90 26.07 39.17
C GLY A 795 3.31 25.85 38.71
N THR A 796 4.09 25.19 39.54
CA THR A 796 5.49 24.80 39.20
C THR A 796 5.49 23.45 38.54
N HIS A 797 6.02 23.40 37.32
CA HIS A 797 6.21 22.18 36.54
C HIS A 797 7.67 21.79 36.51
N ARG A 798 7.96 20.49 36.51
CA ARG A 798 9.32 19.97 36.37
C ARG A 798 9.49 19.35 34.98
N ILE A 799 10.38 19.90 34.20
CA ILE A 799 10.81 19.36 32.91
C ILE A 799 12.08 18.54 33.16
N THR A 800 12.12 17.31 32.66
CA THR A 800 13.29 16.43 32.76
C THR A 800 13.61 15.87 31.39
N VAL A 801 14.89 15.94 31.00
CA VAL A 801 15.39 15.22 29.83
C VAL A 801 16.32 14.11 30.31
N ILE A 802 16.11 12.92 29.77
CA ILE A 802 16.91 11.72 30.02
C ILE A 802 17.53 11.30 28.71
N ALA A 803 18.82 11.02 28.72
CA ALA A 803 19.56 10.43 27.62
C ALA A 803 20.19 9.12 28.08
N THR A 804 20.00 8.06 27.31
CA THR A 804 20.63 6.75 27.56
C THR A 804 21.56 6.45 26.37
N ASP A 805 22.85 6.24 26.65
CA ASP A 805 23.82 5.91 25.61
C ASP A 805 23.69 4.45 25.12
N ALA A 806 24.50 4.08 24.13
CA ALA A 806 24.52 2.72 23.58
C ALA A 806 25.02 1.66 24.59
N SER A 807 25.72 2.07 25.63
CA SER A 807 26.22 1.21 26.71
C SER A 807 25.24 1.13 27.89
N GLY A 808 24.12 1.88 27.83
CA GLY A 808 23.08 1.90 28.87
C GLY A 808 23.35 2.86 30.03
N ASN A 809 24.37 3.73 29.94
CA ASN A 809 24.58 4.75 30.97
C ASN A 809 23.55 5.88 30.78
N ILE A 810 23.08 6.46 31.89
CA ILE A 810 21.96 7.39 31.89
C ILE A 810 22.40 8.76 32.38
N GLY A 811 22.29 9.76 31.51
CA GLY A 811 22.43 11.16 31.83
C GLY A 811 21.09 11.86 31.99
N ARG A 812 21.00 12.84 32.89
CA ARG A 812 19.75 13.57 33.18
C ARG A 812 19.98 15.05 33.40
N ALA A 813 19.04 15.87 32.92
CA ALA A 813 18.93 17.28 33.30
C ALA A 813 17.48 17.61 33.64
N SER A 814 17.28 18.45 34.65
CA SER A 814 15.93 18.90 35.05
C SER A 814 15.92 20.40 35.30
N GLN A 815 14.85 21.05 34.91
CA GLN A 815 14.56 22.46 35.16
C GLN A 815 13.11 22.62 35.59
N THR A 816 12.85 23.56 36.49
CA THR A 816 11.50 23.94 36.88
C THR A 816 11.03 25.14 36.09
N LEU A 817 9.78 25.14 35.71
CA LEU A 817 9.08 26.22 35.04
C LEU A 817 7.81 26.58 35.78
N THR A 818 7.57 27.86 36.04
CA THR A 818 6.27 28.32 36.58
C THR A 818 5.34 28.62 35.39
N GLY A 819 4.30 27.81 35.25
CA GLY A 819 3.25 28.00 34.25
C GLY A 819 2.50 29.32 34.54
N GLN A 820 2.51 30.25 33.60
CA GLN A 820 1.61 31.40 33.62
C GLN A 820 0.35 31.04 32.87
N SER A 821 -0.82 31.28 33.48
CA SER A 821 -2.13 30.96 32.95
C SER A 821 -2.33 31.45 31.53
N ALA A 822 -2.19 30.63 30.55
CA ALA A 822 -3.15 30.65 29.43
C ALA A 822 -4.47 30.14 30.02
N ALA A 823 -5.57 30.84 29.87
CA ALA A 823 -6.86 30.41 30.40
C ALA A 823 -7.08 28.92 30.01
N ALA A 824 -7.19 28.06 31.04
CA ALA A 824 -7.49 26.65 30.79
C ALA A 824 -8.78 26.65 29.94
N PRO A 825 -8.88 25.84 28.89
CA PRO A 825 -10.05 25.83 28.00
C PRO A 825 -11.34 25.48 28.77
N PHE A 826 -11.19 24.97 30.01
CA PHE A 826 -12.28 24.54 30.88
C PHE A 826 -12.11 25.17 32.28
N LYS A 827 -13.17 25.72 32.82
CA LYS A 827 -13.16 26.44 34.09
C LYS A 827 -12.78 25.55 35.30
N ASP A 828 -13.19 24.30 35.27
CA ASP A 828 -12.97 23.32 36.34
C ASP A 828 -11.59 22.62 36.24
N MET A 829 -10.74 23.02 35.31
CA MET A 829 -9.42 22.45 35.12
C MET A 829 -8.29 23.31 35.66
N THR A 830 -8.56 24.50 36.17
CA THR A 830 -7.55 25.53 36.51
C THR A 830 -6.51 25.04 37.54
N SER A 831 -6.88 24.14 38.45
CA SER A 831 -5.99 23.56 39.48
C SER A 831 -5.99 22.04 39.47
N HIS A 832 -6.65 21.42 38.50
CA HIS A 832 -6.76 19.97 38.46
C HIS A 832 -5.48 19.33 37.93
N TRP A 833 -5.04 18.18 38.48
CA TRP A 833 -3.82 17.47 38.08
C TRP A 833 -3.77 17.11 36.59
N ALA A 834 -4.91 16.89 35.95
CA ALA A 834 -5.02 16.56 34.55
C ALA A 834 -5.11 17.78 33.62
N ALA A 835 -4.94 19.02 34.11
CA ALA A 835 -5.11 20.22 33.30
C ALA A 835 -4.24 20.27 32.05
N SER A 836 -2.97 19.88 32.18
CA SER A 836 -2.03 19.83 31.05
C SER A 836 -2.45 18.80 29.98
N TYR A 837 -2.89 17.62 30.40
CA TYR A 837 -3.36 16.57 29.49
C TYR A 837 -4.60 16.98 28.71
N THR A 838 -5.58 17.56 29.44
CA THR A 838 -6.85 17.97 28.82
C THR A 838 -6.68 19.18 27.91
N SER A 839 -5.83 20.14 28.27
CA SER A 839 -5.51 21.30 27.41
C SER A 839 -4.86 20.88 26.09
N TYR A 840 -3.91 19.94 26.16
CA TYR A 840 -3.25 19.42 24.95
C TYR A 840 -4.24 18.67 24.05
N LEU A 841 -5.04 17.77 24.60
CA LEU A 841 -6.03 17.00 23.86
C LEU A 841 -7.16 17.89 23.32
N SER A 842 -7.54 18.94 24.06
CA SER A 842 -8.53 19.92 23.62
C SER A 842 -8.02 20.75 22.44
N GLY A 843 -6.77 21.20 22.49
CA GLY A 843 -6.12 21.92 21.39
C GLY A 843 -6.06 21.12 20.07
N ARG A 844 -6.14 19.79 20.15
CA ARG A 844 -6.21 18.86 18.99
C ARG A 844 -7.61 18.38 18.65
N GLY A 845 -8.64 18.88 19.33
CA GLY A 845 -10.03 18.47 19.10
C GLY A 845 -10.37 17.04 19.54
N ILE A 846 -9.45 16.36 20.29
CA ILE A 846 -9.64 14.98 20.76
C ILE A 846 -10.67 14.97 21.91
N VAL A 847 -10.57 15.91 22.83
CA VAL A 847 -11.53 16.10 23.91
C VAL A 847 -12.25 17.44 23.79
N SER A 848 -13.50 17.47 24.21
CA SER A 848 -14.32 18.68 24.31
C SER A 848 -14.99 18.77 25.67
N GLY A 849 -15.26 19.98 26.12
CA GLY A 849 -16.05 20.24 27.33
C GLY A 849 -17.55 20.32 27.06
N VAL A 850 -18.29 20.48 28.13
CA VAL A 850 -19.71 20.82 28.11
C VAL A 850 -19.82 22.32 28.26
N THR A 851 -20.53 22.97 27.32
CA THR A 851 -20.79 24.40 27.40
C THR A 851 -21.99 24.66 28.33
N GLU A 852 -21.74 25.40 29.36
CA GLU A 852 -22.74 25.87 30.31
C GLU A 852 -22.96 27.40 30.18
N LYS A 853 -23.93 27.95 30.91
CA LYS A 853 -24.27 29.38 30.81
C LYS A 853 -23.11 30.32 31.12
N ASP A 854 -22.18 29.88 31.96
CA ASP A 854 -21.08 30.68 32.47
C ASP A 854 -19.70 30.27 31.95
N GLY A 855 -19.62 29.28 31.04
CA GLY A 855 -18.39 28.80 30.44
C GLY A 855 -18.36 27.36 30.06
N SER A 856 -17.19 26.86 29.69
CA SER A 856 -16.95 25.45 29.32
C SER A 856 -16.35 24.68 30.50
N TYR A 857 -16.87 23.49 30.76
CA TYR A 857 -16.46 22.58 31.86
C TYR A 857 -16.05 21.24 31.31
N PHE A 858 -14.99 20.64 31.84
CA PHE A 858 -14.48 19.33 31.46
C PHE A 858 -15.09 18.19 32.29
N TYR A 859 -15.43 18.44 33.54
CA TYR A 859 -15.88 17.47 34.52
C TYR A 859 -14.87 16.32 34.72
N PRO A 860 -13.62 16.63 35.18
CA PRO A 860 -12.49 15.70 35.16
C PRO A 860 -12.73 14.40 35.92
N ASP A 861 -13.38 14.49 37.08
CA ASP A 861 -13.62 13.34 37.99
C ASP A 861 -14.88 12.55 37.64
N ARG A 862 -15.64 13.00 36.64
CA ARG A 862 -16.83 12.26 36.19
C ARG A 862 -16.41 10.99 35.46
N SER A 863 -17.07 9.86 35.83
CA SER A 863 -16.90 8.60 35.10
C SER A 863 -17.30 8.78 33.63
N ILE A 864 -16.48 8.26 32.74
CA ILE A 864 -16.72 8.32 31.29
C ILE A 864 -17.56 7.12 30.83
N THR A 865 -18.47 7.35 29.89
CA THR A 865 -19.22 6.26 29.27
C THR A 865 -18.38 5.53 28.22
N ARG A 866 -18.75 4.29 27.88
CA ARG A 866 -18.08 3.52 26.82
C ARG A 866 -18.19 4.24 25.46
N GLY A 867 -19.27 4.95 25.19
CA GLY A 867 -19.44 5.76 23.96
C GLY A 867 -18.55 6.99 23.95
N ASP A 868 -18.40 7.72 25.07
CA ASP A 868 -17.46 8.83 25.21
C ASP A 868 -16.02 8.35 25.02
N PHE A 869 -15.68 7.24 25.66
CA PHE A 869 -14.34 6.64 25.56
C PHE A 869 -14.03 6.24 24.09
N ALA A 870 -15.00 5.61 23.40
CA ALA A 870 -14.85 5.28 22.00
C ALA A 870 -14.61 6.52 21.14
N LEU A 871 -15.37 7.61 21.41
CA LEU A 871 -15.22 8.86 20.65
C LEU A 871 -13.87 9.53 20.91
N MET A 872 -13.44 9.63 22.16
CA MET A 872 -12.13 10.22 22.49
C MET A 872 -11.00 9.41 21.86
N THR A 873 -11.06 8.08 21.96
CA THR A 873 -10.06 7.16 21.42
C THR A 873 -10.01 7.20 19.88
N ALA A 874 -11.16 7.18 19.21
CA ALA A 874 -11.24 7.26 17.75
C ALA A 874 -10.69 8.61 17.21
N ARG A 875 -10.98 9.71 17.89
CA ARG A 875 -10.41 11.02 17.57
C ARG A 875 -8.89 11.07 17.81
N TRP A 876 -8.43 10.43 18.88
CA TRP A 876 -7.00 10.31 19.16
C TRP A 876 -6.27 9.51 18.07
N MET A 877 -6.90 8.45 17.55
CA MET A 877 -6.42 7.67 16.40
C MET A 877 -6.47 8.43 15.08
N GLY A 878 -7.10 9.62 15.03
CA GLY A 878 -7.27 10.39 13.81
C GLY A 878 -8.24 9.78 12.79
N LEU A 879 -9.20 8.96 13.23
CA LEU A 879 -10.14 8.29 12.33
C LEU A 879 -11.16 9.27 11.74
N ASP A 880 -11.40 9.16 10.43
CA ASP A 880 -12.54 9.80 9.79
C ASP A 880 -13.83 9.05 10.16
N LEU A 881 -14.52 9.55 11.16
CA LEU A 881 -15.74 8.93 11.70
C LEU A 881 -16.91 8.90 10.70
N ALA A 882 -16.91 9.74 9.69
CA ALA A 882 -17.97 9.78 8.68
C ALA A 882 -17.91 8.51 7.81
N SER A 883 -16.73 7.99 7.55
CA SER A 883 -16.51 6.79 6.73
C SER A 883 -17.12 5.51 7.33
N TYR A 884 -17.35 5.50 8.66
CA TYR A 884 -17.92 4.34 9.37
C TYR A 884 -19.44 4.41 9.54
N SER A 885 -20.12 5.39 8.95
CA SER A 885 -21.57 5.58 9.10
C SER A 885 -22.41 4.38 8.61
N GLY A 886 -21.89 3.62 7.63
CA GLY A 886 -22.54 2.43 7.06
C GLY A 886 -22.24 1.12 7.78
N VAL A 887 -21.34 1.10 8.77
CA VAL A 887 -20.97 -0.13 9.48
C VAL A 887 -22.14 -0.64 10.34
N SER A 888 -22.54 -1.89 10.13
CA SER A 888 -23.58 -2.56 10.91
C SER A 888 -23.02 -3.07 12.23
N LEU A 889 -23.70 -2.79 13.33
CA LEU A 889 -23.31 -3.27 14.66
C LEU A 889 -24.15 -4.50 15.05
N PRO A 890 -23.53 -5.57 15.60
CA PRO A 890 -24.25 -6.77 16.05
C PRO A 890 -24.86 -6.60 17.45
N PHE A 891 -24.83 -5.40 18.03
CA PHE A 891 -25.24 -5.17 19.41
C PHE A 891 -26.77 -5.07 19.52
N ALA A 892 -27.32 -5.81 20.49
CA ALA A 892 -28.76 -5.80 20.78
C ALA A 892 -29.26 -4.41 21.24
N ASP A 893 -28.36 -3.58 21.76
CA ASP A 893 -28.61 -2.22 22.23
C ASP A 893 -28.17 -1.12 21.24
N THR A 894 -27.95 -1.46 19.98
CA THR A 894 -27.53 -0.51 18.92
C THR A 894 -28.43 0.74 18.87
N ALA A 895 -29.74 0.58 19.03
CA ALA A 895 -30.69 1.69 19.01
C ALA A 895 -30.53 2.67 20.21
N SER A 896 -29.88 2.23 21.29
CA SER A 896 -29.63 3.04 22.48
C SER A 896 -28.28 3.77 22.45
N ILE A 897 -27.47 3.57 21.40
CA ILE A 897 -26.19 4.26 21.26
C ILE A 897 -26.47 5.73 20.92
N PRO A 898 -25.95 6.68 21.71
CA PRO A 898 -26.14 8.10 21.41
C PRO A 898 -25.60 8.49 20.04
N GLN A 899 -26.36 9.27 19.29
CA GLN A 899 -26.03 9.65 17.92
C GLN A 899 -24.60 10.21 17.77
N TRP A 900 -24.15 11.02 18.74
CA TRP A 900 -22.83 11.64 18.72
C TRP A 900 -21.67 10.62 18.86
N SER A 901 -21.92 9.44 19.43
CA SER A 901 -20.90 8.39 19.58
C SER A 901 -21.07 7.21 18.60
N GLN A 902 -22.17 7.16 17.84
CA GLN A 902 -22.48 6.00 16.98
C GLN A 902 -21.35 5.65 16.01
N ASN A 903 -20.84 6.62 15.28
CA ASN A 903 -19.80 6.36 14.29
C ASN A 903 -18.48 5.98 14.94
N ALA A 904 -18.17 6.50 16.12
CA ALA A 904 -17.00 6.08 16.87
C ALA A 904 -17.13 4.64 17.37
N VAL A 905 -18.28 4.24 17.88
CA VAL A 905 -18.54 2.85 18.28
C VAL A 905 -18.47 1.92 17.08
N ARG A 906 -19.01 2.33 15.92
CA ARG A 906 -18.91 1.59 14.66
C ARG A 906 -17.45 1.40 14.21
N ALA A 907 -16.68 2.49 14.22
CA ALA A 907 -15.25 2.44 13.88
C ALA A 907 -14.48 1.49 14.82
N MET A 908 -14.69 1.63 16.11
CA MET A 908 -14.00 0.79 17.10
C MET A 908 -14.42 -0.68 17.04
N TYR A 909 -15.65 -0.97 16.60
CA TYR A 909 -16.11 -2.33 16.34
C TYR A 909 -15.52 -2.90 15.05
N ASP A 910 -15.58 -2.16 13.96
CA ASP A 910 -15.08 -2.57 12.65
C ASP A 910 -13.58 -2.89 12.68
N LEU A 911 -12.82 -2.09 13.41
CA LEU A 911 -11.39 -2.31 13.67
C LEU A 911 -11.10 -3.44 14.66
N GLY A 912 -12.12 -4.14 15.19
CA GLY A 912 -11.95 -5.23 16.15
C GLY A 912 -11.49 -4.80 17.54
N ILE A 913 -11.46 -3.50 17.83
CA ILE A 913 -10.97 -2.92 19.09
C ILE A 913 -12.03 -3.06 20.19
N MET A 914 -13.30 -2.72 19.90
CA MET A 914 -14.45 -2.94 20.79
C MET A 914 -15.27 -4.12 20.33
N LYS A 915 -15.35 -5.19 21.12
CA LYS A 915 -16.05 -6.46 20.75
C LYS A 915 -17.43 -6.62 21.38
N GLY A 916 -17.87 -5.67 22.24
CA GLY A 916 -19.09 -5.79 23.02
C GLY A 916 -18.97 -6.77 24.19
N ALA A 917 -20.05 -6.88 24.96
CA ALA A 917 -20.19 -7.79 26.10
C ALA A 917 -21.35 -8.76 25.88
N SER A 918 -21.14 -10.06 26.10
CA SER A 918 -22.18 -11.05 25.96
C SER A 918 -23.02 -11.17 27.23
N SER A 919 -24.35 -11.10 27.11
CA SER A 919 -25.29 -11.32 28.20
C SER A 919 -26.54 -11.97 27.65
N GLY A 920 -27.02 -13.05 28.30
CA GLY A 920 -28.22 -13.76 27.89
C GLY A 920 -28.22 -14.22 26.42
N GLY A 921 -27.04 -14.61 25.89
CA GLY A 921 -26.89 -15.05 24.50
C GLY A 921 -26.95 -13.94 23.45
N LYS A 922 -26.98 -12.68 23.86
CA LYS A 922 -26.94 -11.49 22.99
C LYS A 922 -25.69 -10.69 23.28
N LEU A 923 -25.21 -9.98 22.26
CA LEU A 923 -24.08 -9.08 22.37
C LEU A 923 -24.57 -7.64 22.61
N TYR A 924 -23.94 -6.93 23.53
CA TYR A 924 -24.32 -5.55 23.88
C TYR A 924 -23.10 -4.63 23.77
N GLY A 925 -23.30 -3.45 23.20
CA GLY A 925 -22.29 -2.41 23.11
C GLY A 925 -22.13 -1.62 24.39
N ASN A 926 -23.20 -1.50 25.19
CA ASN A 926 -23.28 -0.76 26.46
C ASN A 926 -22.72 0.67 26.38
N ALA A 927 -22.96 1.37 25.27
CA ALA A 927 -22.35 2.66 25.00
C ALA A 927 -22.67 3.76 26.03
N THR A 928 -23.80 3.66 26.71
CA THR A 928 -24.26 4.62 27.75
C THR A 928 -23.78 4.27 29.16
N ALA A 929 -23.27 3.04 29.36
CA ALA A 929 -22.77 2.62 30.65
C ALA A 929 -21.34 3.18 30.91
N PRO A 930 -20.98 3.47 32.18
CA PRO A 930 -19.59 3.76 32.53
C PRO A 930 -18.66 2.65 32.10
N ILE A 931 -17.48 3.00 31.58
CA ILE A 931 -16.46 2.00 31.21
C ILE A 931 -15.59 1.70 32.43
N THR A 932 -15.29 0.42 32.67
CA THR A 932 -14.39 -0.01 33.72
C THR A 932 -12.91 0.18 33.32
N ARG A 933 -12.01 0.26 34.32
CA ARG A 933 -10.57 0.37 34.08
C ARG A 933 -10.04 -0.82 33.28
N ALA A 934 -10.47 -2.05 33.62
CA ALA A 934 -10.07 -3.24 32.86
C ALA A 934 -10.52 -3.18 31.40
N GLU A 935 -11.73 -2.69 31.13
CA GLU A 935 -12.22 -2.53 29.76
C GLU A 935 -11.47 -1.43 28.99
N ALA A 936 -11.25 -0.27 29.62
CA ALA A 936 -10.51 0.85 29.02
C ALA A 936 -9.07 0.43 28.67
N MET A 937 -8.37 -0.20 29.62
CA MET A 937 -7.02 -0.73 29.39
C MET A 937 -6.98 -1.79 28.30
N THR A 938 -7.99 -2.66 28.22
CA THR A 938 -8.06 -3.67 27.14
C THR A 938 -8.27 -3.04 25.77
N ILE A 939 -9.11 -2.03 25.68
CA ILE A 939 -9.32 -1.30 24.42
C ILE A 939 -8.03 -0.61 23.99
N LEU A 940 -7.37 0.10 24.89
CA LEU A 940 -6.09 0.76 24.59
C LEU A 940 -5.01 -0.25 24.22
N GLY A 941 -4.91 -1.38 24.91
CA GLY A 941 -3.94 -2.42 24.59
C GLY A 941 -4.18 -3.11 23.24
N ARG A 942 -5.43 -3.14 22.74
CA ARG A 942 -5.76 -3.65 21.40
C ARG A 942 -5.39 -2.69 20.27
N ILE A 943 -5.31 -1.41 20.55
CA ILE A 943 -4.91 -0.39 19.56
C ILE A 943 -3.42 -0.48 19.29
N GLN A 944 -2.63 -0.92 20.26
CA GLN A 944 -1.20 -1.07 20.12
C GLN A 944 -0.85 -2.25 19.23
N GLU A 945 0.04 -2.05 18.26
CA GLU A 945 0.62 -3.15 17.50
C GLU A 945 1.43 -4.09 18.43
N LYS A 946 1.39 -5.39 18.12
CA LYS A 946 2.06 -6.43 18.88
C LYS A 946 3.56 -6.14 19.05
N GLY A 947 4.09 -6.20 20.25
CA GLY A 947 5.53 -6.15 20.48
C GLY A 947 6.02 -5.43 21.73
N TYR A 948 5.12 -4.93 22.57
CA TYR A 948 5.53 -4.34 23.84
C TYR A 948 5.67 -5.39 24.93
N PRO A 949 6.73 -5.31 25.78
CA PRO A 949 6.96 -6.29 26.85
C PRO A 949 5.82 -6.29 27.87
N GLU A 950 5.37 -7.46 28.24
CA GLU A 950 4.42 -7.64 29.32
C GLU A 950 5.17 -7.52 30.66
N ALA A 951 4.88 -6.47 31.45
CA ALA A 951 5.43 -6.37 32.80
C ALA A 951 4.78 -7.39 33.73
N SER A 952 5.54 -7.83 34.74
CA SER A 952 4.97 -8.59 35.83
C SER A 952 3.96 -7.72 36.60
N LEU A 953 2.77 -8.24 36.81
CA LEU A 953 1.72 -7.58 37.59
C LEU A 953 1.76 -7.90 39.06
N THR A 954 2.75 -8.68 39.55
CA THR A 954 2.86 -9.15 40.94
C THR A 954 3.03 -8.03 41.98
N SER A 955 3.40 -6.83 41.53
CA SER A 955 3.48 -5.62 42.37
C SER A 955 2.11 -5.04 42.76
N PHE A 956 1.03 -5.49 42.14
CA PHE A 956 -0.32 -5.05 42.47
C PHE A 956 -1.07 -6.09 43.26
N THR A 957 -1.73 -5.64 44.32
CA THR A 957 -2.40 -6.53 45.29
C THR A 957 -3.73 -7.06 44.79
N ASP A 958 -4.35 -6.43 43.83
CA ASP A 958 -5.66 -6.75 43.26
C ASP A 958 -5.62 -7.39 41.85
N VAL A 959 -4.49 -8.03 41.53
CA VAL A 959 -4.35 -8.75 40.22
C VAL A 959 -5.33 -9.91 40.09
N ALA A 960 -5.76 -10.49 41.22
CA ALA A 960 -6.74 -11.56 41.24
C ALA A 960 -8.12 -11.10 40.69
N ASP A 961 -8.47 -9.83 40.89
CA ASP A 961 -9.72 -9.24 40.44
C ASP A 961 -9.67 -8.83 38.95
N LEU A 962 -8.48 -8.87 38.32
CA LEU A 962 -8.30 -8.55 36.92
C LEU A 962 -8.79 -9.71 36.04
N PRO A 963 -9.79 -9.47 35.15
CA PRO A 963 -10.30 -10.51 34.26
C PRO A 963 -9.19 -11.09 33.36
N ALA A 964 -9.23 -12.40 33.14
CA ALA A 964 -8.22 -13.11 32.35
C ALA A 964 -8.04 -12.51 30.95
N TRP A 965 -9.12 -12.02 30.33
CA TRP A 965 -9.11 -11.39 29.01
C TRP A 965 -8.40 -10.01 28.99
N ALA A 966 -8.26 -9.36 30.15
CA ALA A 966 -7.60 -8.04 30.28
C ALA A 966 -6.11 -8.17 30.61
N LYS A 967 -5.69 -9.28 31.27
CA LYS A 967 -4.32 -9.45 31.80
C LYS A 967 -3.20 -9.11 30.81
N PRO A 968 -3.17 -9.65 29.56
CA PRO A 968 -2.06 -9.38 28.64
C PRO A 968 -1.98 -7.90 28.24
N TYR A 969 -3.14 -7.26 28.07
CA TYR A 969 -3.20 -5.84 27.71
C TYR A 969 -2.77 -4.93 28.86
N VAL A 970 -3.20 -5.26 30.08
CA VAL A 970 -2.82 -4.50 31.28
C VAL A 970 -1.32 -4.65 31.56
N ALA A 971 -0.77 -5.85 31.45
CA ALA A 971 0.66 -6.11 31.59
C ALA A 971 1.49 -5.31 30.61
N SER A 972 1.05 -5.23 29.35
CA SER A 972 1.68 -4.40 28.31
C SER A 972 1.65 -2.91 28.68
N LEU A 973 0.49 -2.38 29.08
CA LEU A 973 0.34 -0.95 29.43
C LEU A 973 1.11 -0.58 30.72
N VAL A 974 1.24 -1.51 31.67
CA VAL A 974 2.07 -1.31 32.87
C VAL A 974 3.55 -1.27 32.48
N GLY A 975 4.00 -2.19 31.62
CA GLY A 975 5.38 -2.23 31.12
C GLY A 975 5.80 -0.93 30.41
N GLN A 976 4.85 -0.29 29.72
CA GLN A 976 5.07 0.99 29.05
C GLN A 976 4.95 2.20 29.98
N GLY A 977 4.55 2.03 31.24
CA GLY A 977 4.28 3.12 32.16
C GLY A 977 3.02 3.92 31.86
N VAL A 978 2.14 3.45 30.97
CA VAL A 978 0.83 4.05 30.69
C VAL A 978 -0.10 3.90 31.90
N VAL A 979 0.00 2.76 32.59
CA VAL A 979 -0.76 2.43 33.79
C VAL A 979 0.21 2.13 34.93
N GLY A 980 0.16 2.94 36.00
CA GLY A 980 1.03 2.77 37.18
C GLY A 980 0.29 2.28 38.41
N GLY A 981 -1.02 2.09 38.36
CA GLY A 981 -1.83 1.82 39.53
C GLY A 981 -1.90 3.00 40.53
N TYR A 982 -2.57 2.82 41.59
CA TYR A 982 -2.64 3.76 42.71
C TYR A 982 -2.54 3.01 44.03
N GLU A 983 -1.56 3.38 44.89
CA GLU A 983 -1.30 2.70 46.19
C GLU A 983 -1.19 1.16 46.06
N GLY A 984 -0.55 0.66 44.99
CA GLY A 984 -0.38 -0.76 44.75
C GLY A 984 -1.63 -1.49 44.24
N HIS A 985 -2.63 -0.76 43.74
CA HIS A 985 -3.87 -1.34 43.19
C HIS A 985 -4.11 -0.89 41.74
N LEU A 986 -4.55 -1.81 40.86
CA LEU A 986 -4.99 -1.56 39.50
C LEU A 986 -6.44 -1.09 39.44
N ARG A 987 -7.28 -1.52 40.40
CA ARG A 987 -8.73 -1.24 40.49
C ARG A 987 -9.48 -1.61 39.20
N PRO A 988 -9.40 -2.85 38.72
CA PRO A 988 -9.91 -3.23 37.39
C PRO A 988 -11.43 -3.05 37.25
N GLY A 989 -12.19 -3.18 38.34
CA GLY A 989 -13.65 -3.03 38.35
C GLY A 989 -14.15 -1.59 38.44
N ASP A 990 -13.29 -0.63 38.82
CA ASP A 990 -13.69 0.76 39.02
C ASP A 990 -13.94 1.43 37.65
N SER A 991 -14.88 2.38 37.64
CA SER A 991 -15.10 3.23 36.44
C SER A 991 -13.93 4.20 36.26
N VAL A 992 -13.56 4.45 35.01
CA VAL A 992 -12.50 5.41 34.67
C VAL A 992 -13.07 6.81 34.59
N SER A 993 -12.36 7.81 35.12
CA SER A 993 -12.74 9.21 34.99
C SER A 993 -12.24 9.82 33.66
N ARG A 994 -12.85 10.94 33.27
CA ARG A 994 -12.45 11.68 32.07
C ARG A 994 -10.99 12.17 32.16
N ALA A 995 -10.53 12.54 33.33
CA ALA A 995 -9.13 12.94 33.59
C ALA A 995 -8.16 11.77 33.40
N GLU A 996 -8.50 10.59 33.95
CA GLU A 996 -7.66 9.40 33.82
C GLU A 996 -7.52 8.95 32.36
N VAL A 997 -8.62 8.96 31.60
CA VAL A 997 -8.59 8.66 30.17
C VAL A 997 -7.72 9.65 29.40
N SER A 998 -7.80 10.94 29.73
CA SER A 998 -6.96 11.96 29.10
C SER A 998 -5.46 11.69 29.35
N LYS A 999 -5.10 11.26 30.56
CA LYS A 999 -3.73 10.84 30.85
C LYS A 999 -3.34 9.59 30.05
N MET A 1000 -4.18 8.54 30.04
CA MET A 1000 -3.90 7.29 29.33
C MET A 1000 -3.68 7.53 27.82
N LEU A 1001 -4.53 8.34 27.18
CA LEU A 1001 -4.41 8.64 25.75
C LEU A 1001 -3.15 9.43 25.39
N LEU A 1002 -2.60 10.22 26.30
CA LEU A 1002 -1.34 10.94 26.09
C LEU A 1002 -0.10 10.11 26.43
N THR A 1003 -0.23 9.11 27.26
CA THR A 1003 0.92 8.27 27.67
C THR A 1003 1.06 7.01 26.83
N ILE A 1004 0.04 6.65 26.07
CA ILE A 1004 0.08 5.51 25.13
C ILE A 1004 0.68 5.96 23.80
N TRP A 1005 1.73 5.29 23.37
CA TRP A 1005 2.38 5.52 22.07
C TRP A 1005 2.70 4.19 21.40
#